data_ad03ce9b895e2fa612ef4471732623d8
#
_entry.id   ad03ce9b895e2fa612ef4471732623d8
#
_cell.length_a   1.000
_cell.length_b   1.000
_cell.length_c   1.000
_cell.angle_alpha   90.00
_cell.angle_beta   90.00
_cell.angle_gamma   90.00
#
_symmetry.space_group_name_H-M   'P 1'
#
loop_
_entity.id
_entity.type
_entity.pdbx_description
1 polymer ?
#
loop_
_entity_poly.entity_id
_entity_poly.type
_entity_poly.pdbx_seq_one_letter_code
_entity_poly.pdbx_strand_id
1 'polypeptide(L)'
;MTSKEIRKAFLDFFASKGHQIVPSAPMVVKNDPTLMFTNAGMNQFKDWFLGNSPAKWKRVADSQKCLRVSGKHNDLEEVGRDTYHHTMFEMLGNWSFGDYFKVEAIDWAWELLTEVYKLDKERLYATVFEGSEADGTSLDVEAMEAWKKHLPEDRILLGNKKDNFWEMGDTGPCGPCSEIHIDLRSDEERAAVPGASLVNKDHHLVIEIWNNVFMQYNRKASGELELLPNKNVDTGMGFERLCMAMQGKQSNYDTDVFTGMIAKIEELSGHKYGNTTEEDIAMRVIADHIRAISFSIADGQLPSNVKAGYVIRRILRRAVRYGYTFLGFNEPFICRLVQQLVDDMGEFYPEIVKQQTLIERVIKEEEMAFLRTLDRGIRLMDNIMAKSSETKIISGEDAFTLYDTFGFPIDLSELIASEKGYKIDLEGFQVELQKQKDRARNATAIESGDWVEFTHCDNIEFVGYDLNEIEGVQLTRHRTVKAKNKTMFQLVFERTPFYAEMGGQVGDTGYILSESGEKINIVNTIKENNLTIHVAERIPADCTESFSLHVDAERRIQIENNHTATHLLHQSLREILGTHVEQKGSYVCDKSFRFDFSHFEKLSDEQIKLVEKRVNELIRANYPLDENRNATMEQAQEMGAMALFGEKYGDTVRVVKFGDSCELCGGTHAAATGRIGFFKIVSESAIAAGVRRIEATTGIHAETLVDEMAETIRTAKAFFNNVPDLAGAIRKMVEENEAFKKQMEEIAKEKTLALKGTLKSMAVEMNGINVVKIDTPMDPVMLKNAAFMLQKEAQNLVIAAAFEAAGKPQLLLMYTEDLVKAGHNAGADVREAAKLILGGGGGQPGLATAGGKDLNGLGDALIKLIDSATL
;
A
#
# COMPACT_ATOMS: atom_id res chain seq x y z
N MET A 1 -35.82 -0.60 -17.30
CA MET A 1 -35.21 -1.73 -16.57
C MET A 1 -34.35 -1.18 -15.47
N THR A 2 -34.36 -1.83 -14.31
CA THR A 2 -33.41 -1.54 -13.23
C THR A 2 -32.02 -2.12 -13.54
N SER A 3 -30.99 -1.63 -12.88
CA SER A 3 -29.62 -2.15 -13.02
C SER A 3 -29.53 -3.66 -12.73
N LYS A 4 -30.27 -4.15 -11.72
CA LYS A 4 -30.37 -5.59 -11.41
C LYS A 4 -31.00 -6.40 -12.56
N GLU A 5 -32.06 -5.88 -13.18
CA GLU A 5 -32.72 -6.52 -14.33
C GLU A 5 -31.82 -6.50 -15.57
N ILE A 6 -31.07 -5.43 -15.80
CA ILE A 6 -30.14 -5.30 -16.93
C ILE A 6 -29.02 -6.35 -16.80
N ARG A 7 -28.36 -6.44 -15.63
CA ARG A 7 -27.33 -7.44 -15.38
C ARG A 7 -27.85 -8.86 -15.55
N LYS A 8 -29.03 -9.14 -14.97
CA LYS A 8 -29.66 -10.44 -15.08
C LYS A 8 -29.98 -10.82 -16.54
N ALA A 9 -30.53 -9.89 -17.31
CA ALA A 9 -30.86 -10.12 -18.71
C ALA A 9 -29.64 -10.45 -19.58
N PHE A 10 -28.46 -9.80 -19.32
CA PHE A 10 -27.19 -10.14 -19.96
C PHE A 10 -26.79 -11.58 -19.67
N LEU A 11 -26.76 -11.95 -18.42
CA LEU A 11 -26.32 -13.29 -18.00
C LEU A 11 -27.28 -14.38 -18.51
N ASP A 12 -28.58 -14.15 -18.40
CA ASP A 12 -29.60 -15.10 -18.91
C ASP A 12 -29.50 -15.26 -20.43
N PHE A 13 -29.25 -14.16 -21.17
CA PHE A 13 -29.09 -14.22 -22.62
C PHE A 13 -27.90 -15.08 -23.01
N PHE A 14 -26.71 -14.82 -22.43
CA PHE A 14 -25.54 -15.61 -22.76
C PHE A 14 -25.59 -17.06 -22.22
N ALA A 15 -26.25 -17.29 -21.09
CA ALA A 15 -26.58 -18.65 -20.65
C ALA A 15 -27.42 -19.38 -21.69
N SER A 16 -28.41 -18.72 -22.34
CA SER A 16 -29.23 -19.29 -23.42
C SER A 16 -28.42 -19.62 -24.68
N LYS A 17 -27.30 -18.90 -24.90
CA LYS A 17 -26.34 -19.18 -25.99
C LYS A 17 -25.27 -20.24 -25.61
N GLY A 18 -25.44 -20.90 -24.46
CA GLY A 18 -24.56 -21.98 -24.00
C GLY A 18 -23.29 -21.53 -23.26
N HIS A 19 -23.25 -20.29 -22.77
CA HIS A 19 -22.15 -19.80 -21.95
C HIS A 19 -22.30 -20.29 -20.50
N GLN A 20 -21.20 -20.69 -19.91
CA GLN A 20 -21.11 -20.93 -18.49
C GLN A 20 -21.02 -19.57 -17.76
N ILE A 21 -21.95 -19.32 -16.85
CA ILE A 21 -21.87 -18.13 -16.00
C ILE A 21 -20.90 -18.40 -14.86
N VAL A 22 -19.93 -17.50 -14.70
CA VAL A 22 -18.90 -17.59 -13.66
C VAL A 22 -18.92 -16.34 -12.75
N PRO A 23 -18.45 -16.45 -11.50
CA PRO A 23 -18.36 -15.30 -10.61
C PRO A 23 -17.25 -14.33 -11.03
N SER A 24 -17.40 -13.06 -10.69
CA SER A 24 -16.38 -12.03 -10.84
C SER A 24 -15.08 -12.41 -10.12
N ALA A 25 -13.96 -12.21 -10.78
CA ALA A 25 -12.65 -12.29 -10.12
C ALA A 25 -12.47 -11.16 -9.11
N PRO A 26 -11.57 -11.31 -8.13
CA PRO A 26 -11.10 -10.21 -7.30
C PRO A 26 -10.54 -9.06 -8.14
N MET A 27 -10.78 -7.81 -7.68
CA MET A 27 -10.22 -6.62 -8.35
C MET A 27 -8.72 -6.50 -8.15
N VAL A 28 -8.19 -7.02 -7.04
CA VAL A 28 -6.77 -6.98 -6.75
C VAL A 28 -6.11 -8.27 -7.22
N VAL A 29 -5.24 -8.15 -8.22
CA VAL A 29 -4.54 -9.30 -8.79
C VAL A 29 -3.38 -9.68 -7.91
N LYS A 30 -3.40 -10.94 -7.44
CA LYS A 30 -2.27 -11.57 -6.76
C LYS A 30 -1.54 -12.44 -7.78
N ASN A 31 -0.22 -12.47 -7.75
CA ASN A 31 0.61 -13.36 -8.57
C ASN A 31 0.72 -13.04 -10.08
N ASP A 32 0.28 -11.88 -10.56
CA ASP A 32 0.60 -11.40 -11.91
C ASP A 32 1.57 -10.19 -11.82
N PRO A 33 2.81 -10.29 -12.31
CA PRO A 33 3.76 -9.20 -12.24
C PRO A 33 3.43 -8.05 -13.18
N THR A 34 2.53 -8.26 -14.16
CA THR A 34 2.16 -7.26 -15.17
C THR A 34 0.92 -6.46 -14.81
N LEU A 35 0.09 -6.97 -13.89
CA LEU A 35 -1.17 -6.36 -13.49
C LEU A 35 -1.29 -6.23 -11.98
N MET A 36 -1.56 -5.01 -11.51
CA MET A 36 -1.86 -4.74 -10.10
C MET A 36 -3.34 -4.93 -9.78
N PHE A 37 -4.20 -4.59 -10.73
CA PHE A 37 -5.64 -4.65 -10.61
C PHE A 37 -6.26 -5.30 -11.85
N THR A 38 -7.41 -5.93 -11.67
CA THR A 38 -8.26 -6.40 -12.77
C THR A 38 -8.84 -5.19 -13.48
N ASN A 39 -8.34 -4.85 -14.65
CA ASN A 39 -8.75 -3.70 -15.46
C ASN A 39 -9.69 -4.06 -16.62
N ALA A 40 -9.87 -5.35 -16.90
CA ALA A 40 -10.74 -5.89 -17.93
C ALA A 40 -11.23 -7.30 -17.56
N GLY A 41 -12.38 -7.70 -18.08
CA GLY A 41 -12.99 -9.00 -17.80
C GLY A 41 -12.12 -10.20 -18.18
N MET A 42 -11.32 -10.05 -19.23
CA MET A 42 -10.44 -11.10 -19.72
C MET A 42 -9.27 -11.45 -18.80
N ASN A 43 -8.91 -10.59 -17.85
CA ASN A 43 -7.71 -10.81 -17.04
C ASN A 43 -7.72 -12.17 -16.33
N GLN A 44 -8.89 -12.61 -15.86
CA GLN A 44 -9.03 -13.93 -15.21
C GLN A 44 -8.85 -15.14 -16.15
N PHE A 45 -8.88 -14.91 -17.48
CA PHE A 45 -8.78 -15.95 -18.51
C PHE A 45 -7.51 -15.84 -19.35
N LYS A 46 -6.54 -15.02 -18.94
CA LYS A 46 -5.30 -14.74 -19.67
C LYS A 46 -4.58 -16.03 -20.10
N ASP A 47 -4.48 -17.00 -19.21
CA ASP A 47 -3.81 -18.28 -19.50
C ASP A 47 -4.54 -19.12 -20.55
N TRP A 48 -5.87 -19.03 -20.62
CA TRP A 48 -6.64 -19.71 -21.63
C TRP A 48 -6.44 -19.10 -23.02
N PHE A 49 -6.35 -17.76 -23.08
CA PHE A 49 -6.04 -17.05 -24.34
C PHE A 49 -4.64 -17.37 -24.86
N LEU A 50 -3.65 -17.43 -23.96
CA LEU A 50 -2.26 -17.74 -24.31
C LEU A 50 -2.01 -19.22 -24.58
N GLY A 51 -2.96 -20.12 -24.27
CA GLY A 51 -2.77 -21.57 -24.34
C GLY A 51 -1.85 -22.13 -23.26
N ASN A 52 -1.58 -21.37 -22.19
CA ASN A 52 -0.80 -21.86 -21.04
C ASN A 52 -1.55 -22.91 -20.22
N SER A 53 -2.88 -22.90 -20.30
CA SER A 53 -3.75 -23.91 -19.74
C SER A 53 -4.97 -24.15 -20.64
N PRO A 54 -5.53 -25.37 -20.69
CA PRO A 54 -6.73 -25.65 -21.47
C PRO A 54 -7.92 -24.86 -20.86
N ALA A 55 -8.74 -24.31 -21.74
CA ALA A 55 -9.97 -23.64 -21.30
C ALA A 55 -10.94 -24.66 -20.70
N LYS A 56 -11.38 -24.45 -19.48
CA LYS A 56 -12.35 -25.35 -18.80
C LYS A 56 -13.69 -25.36 -19.51
N TRP A 57 -14.10 -24.20 -20.02
CA TRP A 57 -15.33 -24.05 -20.82
C TRP A 57 -15.00 -23.29 -22.10
N LYS A 58 -15.63 -23.67 -23.21
CA LYS A 58 -15.43 -22.95 -24.48
C LYS A 58 -16.14 -21.63 -24.55
N ARG A 59 -17.21 -21.44 -23.78
CA ARG A 59 -18.01 -20.23 -23.68
C ARG A 59 -18.21 -19.85 -22.25
N VAL A 60 -17.90 -18.61 -21.90
CA VAL A 60 -18.03 -18.07 -20.54
C VAL A 60 -18.68 -16.70 -20.60
N ALA A 61 -19.45 -16.35 -19.58
CA ALA A 61 -19.93 -14.97 -19.39
C ALA A 61 -19.99 -14.62 -17.90
N ASP A 62 -19.75 -13.35 -17.59
CA ASP A 62 -19.90 -12.81 -16.24
C ASP A 62 -20.19 -11.29 -16.21
N SER A 63 -20.30 -10.76 -14.98
CA SER A 63 -20.16 -9.33 -14.69
C SER A 63 -18.92 -9.15 -13.83
N GLN A 64 -17.83 -8.71 -14.45
CA GLN A 64 -16.53 -8.55 -13.81
C GLN A 64 -16.38 -7.17 -13.18
N LYS A 65 -16.02 -7.12 -11.89
CA LYS A 65 -15.58 -5.90 -11.21
C LYS A 65 -14.20 -5.49 -11.74
N CYS A 66 -14.10 -4.30 -12.31
CA CYS A 66 -12.86 -3.74 -12.85
C CYS A 66 -12.45 -2.49 -12.08
N LEU A 67 -11.13 -2.28 -11.94
CA LEU A 67 -10.54 -1.12 -11.27
C LEU A 67 -9.50 -0.46 -12.19
N ARG A 68 -9.76 0.80 -12.61
CA ARG A 68 -8.88 1.59 -13.49
C ARG A 68 -8.36 2.83 -12.78
N VAL A 69 -7.28 2.68 -12.05
CA VAL A 69 -6.70 3.73 -11.18
C VAL A 69 -5.17 3.82 -11.27
N SER A 70 -4.57 3.08 -12.20
CA SER A 70 -3.12 3.06 -12.39
C SER A 70 -2.70 2.49 -13.75
N GLY A 71 -1.48 2.78 -14.18
CA GLY A 71 -0.88 2.24 -15.42
C GLY A 71 -1.44 2.88 -16.69
N LYS A 72 -1.61 2.07 -17.74
CA LYS A 72 -2.10 2.50 -19.07
C LYS A 72 -3.56 2.96 -19.01
N HIS A 73 -4.35 2.35 -18.13
CA HIS A 73 -5.76 2.66 -17.90
C HIS A 73 -5.91 3.32 -16.51
N ASN A 74 -6.02 4.64 -16.47
CA ASN A 74 -6.14 5.40 -15.22
C ASN A 74 -7.17 6.50 -15.39
N ASP A 75 -8.38 6.28 -14.89
CA ASP A 75 -9.52 7.17 -15.02
C ASP A 75 -9.75 8.02 -13.76
N LEU A 76 -8.81 7.98 -12.77
CA LEU A 76 -9.01 8.57 -11.45
C LEU A 76 -9.28 10.09 -11.47
N GLU A 77 -8.68 10.82 -12.41
CA GLU A 77 -8.78 12.28 -12.48
C GLU A 77 -10.08 12.75 -13.14
N GLU A 78 -10.61 11.95 -14.06
CA GLU A 78 -11.86 12.21 -14.77
C GLU A 78 -13.09 11.92 -13.89
N VAL A 79 -12.96 10.97 -12.95
CA VAL A 79 -14.06 10.55 -12.06
C VAL A 79 -14.67 11.70 -11.29
N GLY A 80 -16.00 11.85 -11.47
CA GLY A 80 -16.82 12.89 -10.87
C GLY A 80 -16.87 14.18 -11.68
N ARG A 81 -15.87 14.41 -12.54
CA ARG A 81 -15.82 15.60 -13.42
C ARG A 81 -16.61 15.41 -14.72
N ASP A 82 -16.46 14.23 -15.31
CA ASP A 82 -17.33 13.83 -16.42
C ASP A 82 -18.52 12.97 -15.94
N THR A 83 -19.28 12.41 -16.87
CA THR A 83 -20.55 11.73 -16.59
C THR A 83 -20.49 10.21 -16.70
N TYR A 84 -19.34 9.61 -17.10
CA TYR A 84 -19.27 8.19 -17.45
C TYR A 84 -17.98 7.45 -17.07
N HIS A 85 -16.92 8.12 -16.56
CA HIS A 85 -15.73 7.44 -16.06
C HIS A 85 -15.86 7.10 -14.57
N HIS A 86 -15.31 5.94 -14.20
CA HIS A 86 -15.35 5.39 -12.85
C HIS A 86 -14.01 4.79 -12.45
N THR A 87 -13.67 4.86 -11.15
CA THR A 87 -12.54 4.09 -10.62
C THR A 87 -12.85 2.61 -10.63
N MET A 88 -14.01 2.23 -10.08
CA MET A 88 -14.56 0.88 -10.13
C MET A 88 -15.81 0.86 -10.99
N PHE A 89 -15.87 -0.07 -11.94
CA PHE A 89 -17.05 -0.29 -12.78
C PHE A 89 -17.25 -1.79 -13.00
N GLU A 90 -18.46 -2.15 -13.43
CA GLU A 90 -18.77 -3.51 -13.84
C GLU A 90 -18.63 -3.63 -15.36
N MET A 91 -17.89 -4.64 -15.80
CA MET A 91 -17.77 -5.03 -17.20
C MET A 91 -18.55 -6.29 -17.44
N LEU A 92 -19.64 -6.20 -18.19
CA LEU A 92 -20.38 -7.37 -18.66
C LEU A 92 -19.60 -7.97 -19.81
N GLY A 93 -19.14 -9.20 -19.63
CA GLY A 93 -18.28 -9.87 -20.60
C GLY A 93 -18.80 -11.23 -21.06
N ASN A 94 -18.54 -11.55 -22.33
CA ASN A 94 -18.70 -12.89 -22.86
C ASN A 94 -17.48 -13.29 -23.68
N TRP A 95 -17.05 -14.53 -23.50
CA TRP A 95 -15.80 -15.06 -24.05
C TRP A 95 -16.04 -16.35 -24.85
N SER A 96 -15.25 -16.46 -25.93
CA SER A 96 -15.12 -17.69 -26.72
C SER A 96 -13.67 -18.14 -26.76
N PHE A 97 -13.43 -19.38 -26.43
CA PHE A 97 -12.10 -20.00 -26.46
C PHE A 97 -12.08 -21.04 -27.57
N GLY A 98 -11.79 -20.57 -28.82
CA GLY A 98 -11.73 -21.42 -30.00
C GLY A 98 -13.06 -22.08 -30.41
N ASP A 99 -14.19 -21.39 -30.13
CA ASP A 99 -15.52 -21.93 -30.48
C ASP A 99 -16.21 -21.02 -31.51
N TYR A 100 -16.85 -19.93 -31.13
CA TYR A 100 -17.41 -18.93 -32.07
C TYR A 100 -16.44 -17.76 -32.27
N PHE A 101 -16.67 -16.97 -33.33
CA PHE A 101 -15.82 -15.81 -33.63
C PHE A 101 -16.66 -14.58 -34.03
N LYS A 102 -16.19 -13.75 -34.96
CA LYS A 102 -16.72 -12.41 -35.26
C LYS A 102 -18.18 -12.37 -35.60
N VAL A 103 -18.63 -13.28 -36.49
CA VAL A 103 -19.99 -13.26 -37.01
C VAL A 103 -21.02 -13.51 -35.91
N GLU A 104 -20.84 -14.58 -35.15
CA GLU A 104 -21.74 -14.89 -34.05
C GLU A 104 -21.67 -13.86 -32.93
N ALA A 105 -20.47 -13.34 -32.62
CA ALA A 105 -20.30 -12.31 -31.60
C ALA A 105 -21.08 -11.04 -31.95
N ILE A 106 -20.98 -10.58 -33.20
CA ILE A 106 -21.67 -9.39 -33.70
C ILE A 106 -23.19 -9.66 -33.76
N ASP A 107 -23.63 -10.81 -34.30
CA ASP A 107 -25.04 -11.16 -34.40
C ASP A 107 -25.69 -11.21 -32.99
N TRP A 108 -25.03 -11.80 -32.00
CA TRP A 108 -25.55 -11.84 -30.62
C TRP A 108 -25.50 -10.48 -29.90
N ALA A 109 -24.47 -9.67 -30.16
CA ALA A 109 -24.42 -8.32 -29.63
C ALA A 109 -25.59 -7.49 -30.15
N TRP A 110 -25.85 -7.55 -31.44
CA TRP A 110 -26.99 -6.88 -32.03
C TRP A 110 -28.34 -7.38 -31.50
N GLU A 111 -28.52 -8.73 -31.44
CA GLU A 111 -29.72 -9.36 -30.89
C GLU A 111 -30.00 -8.90 -29.46
N LEU A 112 -28.95 -8.92 -28.59
CA LEU A 112 -29.09 -8.49 -27.19
C LEU A 112 -29.51 -7.02 -27.08
N LEU A 113 -28.82 -6.12 -27.79
CA LEU A 113 -29.12 -4.68 -27.71
C LEU A 113 -30.48 -4.32 -28.28
N THR A 114 -30.88 -4.93 -29.40
CA THR A 114 -32.08 -4.50 -30.13
C THR A 114 -33.33 -5.32 -29.84
N GLU A 115 -33.18 -6.59 -29.49
CA GLU A 115 -34.35 -7.48 -29.26
C GLU A 115 -34.59 -7.75 -27.76
N VAL A 116 -33.55 -7.78 -26.93
CA VAL A 116 -33.69 -7.98 -25.48
C VAL A 116 -33.80 -6.63 -24.78
N TYR A 117 -32.83 -5.75 -24.97
CA TYR A 117 -32.81 -4.42 -24.34
C TYR A 117 -33.70 -3.39 -25.05
N LYS A 118 -34.09 -3.65 -26.27
CA LYS A 118 -34.96 -2.76 -27.05
C LYS A 118 -34.39 -1.35 -27.27
N LEU A 119 -33.07 -1.23 -27.36
CA LEU A 119 -32.45 0.03 -27.74
C LEU A 119 -32.83 0.41 -29.18
N ASP A 120 -33.00 1.71 -29.41
CA ASP A 120 -33.35 2.25 -30.72
C ASP A 120 -32.21 2.02 -31.72
N LYS A 121 -32.49 1.18 -32.73
CA LYS A 121 -31.55 0.83 -33.81
C LYS A 121 -30.99 2.04 -34.54
N GLU A 122 -31.79 3.14 -34.63
CA GLU A 122 -31.41 4.37 -35.29
C GLU A 122 -30.38 5.20 -34.51
N ARG A 123 -30.10 4.83 -33.26
CA ARG A 123 -29.13 5.50 -32.39
C ARG A 123 -27.83 4.74 -32.26
N LEU A 124 -27.71 3.56 -32.89
CA LEU A 124 -26.52 2.69 -32.77
C LEU A 124 -25.56 2.89 -33.94
N TYR A 125 -24.28 2.88 -33.64
CA TYR A 125 -23.16 2.92 -34.57
C TYR A 125 -22.18 1.81 -34.23
N ALA A 126 -21.48 1.27 -35.23
CA ALA A 126 -20.39 0.34 -35.03
C ALA A 126 -19.08 0.89 -35.60
N THR A 127 -17.98 0.58 -34.96
CA THR A 127 -16.65 0.84 -35.53
C THR A 127 -15.97 -0.49 -35.88
N VAL A 128 -15.11 -0.47 -36.90
CA VAL A 128 -14.28 -1.61 -37.28
C VAL A 128 -12.85 -1.17 -37.50
N PHE A 129 -11.89 -2.02 -37.20
CA PHE A 129 -10.48 -1.72 -37.30
C PHE A 129 -10.04 -1.49 -38.76
N GLU A 130 -9.45 -0.34 -39.05
CA GLU A 130 -9.01 0.05 -40.40
C GLU A 130 -7.70 -0.60 -40.85
N GLY A 131 -6.97 -1.26 -39.92
CA GLY A 131 -5.65 -1.81 -40.13
C GLY A 131 -4.53 -0.92 -39.57
N SER A 132 -3.31 -1.46 -39.55
CA SER A 132 -2.09 -0.76 -39.12
C SER A 132 -0.90 -1.22 -39.95
N GLU A 133 -0.33 -0.34 -40.77
CA GLU A 133 0.87 -0.66 -41.53
C GLU A 133 2.05 -0.99 -40.62
N ALA A 134 2.17 -0.31 -39.47
CA ALA A 134 3.22 -0.53 -38.49
C ALA A 134 3.19 -1.94 -37.90
N ASP A 135 2.02 -2.54 -37.75
CA ASP A 135 1.83 -3.90 -37.22
C ASP A 135 1.63 -4.93 -38.35
N GLY A 136 1.65 -4.52 -39.62
CA GLY A 136 1.39 -5.41 -40.75
C GLY A 136 -0.02 -5.99 -40.81
N THR A 137 -1.00 -5.26 -40.23
CA THR A 137 -2.39 -5.69 -40.18
C THR A 137 -3.25 -4.91 -41.18
N SER A 138 -4.29 -5.55 -41.73
CA SER A 138 -5.21 -4.97 -42.70
C SER A 138 -6.58 -4.66 -42.10
N LEU A 139 -7.39 -3.94 -42.89
CA LEU A 139 -8.81 -3.70 -42.57
C LEU A 139 -9.53 -5.00 -42.16
N ASP A 140 -10.32 -4.92 -41.09
CA ASP A 140 -11.15 -6.05 -40.63
C ASP A 140 -12.43 -6.19 -41.48
N VAL A 141 -12.25 -6.74 -42.67
CA VAL A 141 -13.34 -6.97 -43.64
C VAL A 141 -14.41 -7.93 -43.09
N GLU A 142 -14.00 -8.92 -42.30
CA GLU A 142 -14.91 -9.92 -41.74
C GLU A 142 -15.91 -9.25 -40.76
N ALA A 143 -15.42 -8.38 -39.87
CA ALA A 143 -16.29 -7.62 -38.97
C ALA A 143 -17.18 -6.62 -39.74
N MET A 144 -16.61 -5.94 -40.74
CA MET A 144 -17.38 -5.03 -41.58
C MET A 144 -18.55 -5.72 -42.28
N GLU A 145 -18.32 -6.86 -42.93
CA GLU A 145 -19.39 -7.61 -43.63
C GLU A 145 -20.40 -8.23 -42.63
N ALA A 146 -19.99 -8.56 -41.41
CA ALA A 146 -20.92 -8.97 -40.37
C ALA A 146 -21.86 -7.83 -39.97
N TRP A 147 -21.33 -6.63 -39.78
CA TRP A 147 -22.15 -5.43 -39.44
C TRP A 147 -23.11 -4.99 -40.56
N LYS A 148 -22.75 -5.12 -41.83
CA LYS A 148 -23.61 -4.79 -42.96
C LYS A 148 -24.95 -5.57 -42.99
N LYS A 149 -25.04 -6.68 -42.26
CA LYS A 149 -26.29 -7.40 -42.06
C LYS A 149 -27.28 -6.65 -41.16
N HIS A 150 -26.78 -5.78 -40.31
CA HIS A 150 -27.53 -5.13 -39.22
C HIS A 150 -27.62 -3.65 -39.35
N LEU A 151 -26.56 -2.99 -39.83
CA LEU A 151 -26.43 -1.54 -39.94
C LEU A 151 -26.21 -1.11 -41.39
N PRO A 152 -26.73 0.06 -41.77
CA PRO A 152 -26.37 0.68 -43.04
C PRO A 152 -24.90 1.16 -43.00
N GLU A 153 -24.27 1.22 -44.20
CA GLU A 153 -22.82 1.50 -44.31
C GLU A 153 -22.39 2.84 -43.68
N ASP A 154 -23.23 3.85 -43.67
CA ASP A 154 -22.99 5.18 -43.08
C ASP A 154 -22.94 5.17 -41.55
N ARG A 155 -23.30 4.04 -40.92
CA ARG A 155 -23.19 3.81 -39.45
C ARG A 155 -22.12 2.80 -39.07
N ILE A 156 -21.35 2.29 -40.04
CA ILE A 156 -20.19 1.44 -39.83
C ILE A 156 -18.95 2.26 -40.12
N LEU A 157 -18.25 2.67 -39.07
CA LEU A 157 -17.15 3.61 -39.15
C LEU A 157 -15.79 2.89 -39.05
N LEU A 158 -14.78 3.46 -39.68
CA LEU A 158 -13.41 2.95 -39.56
C LEU A 158 -12.73 3.57 -38.34
N GLY A 159 -12.11 2.73 -37.51
CA GLY A 159 -11.35 3.14 -36.35
C GLY A 159 -9.88 2.76 -36.47
N ASN A 160 -9.03 3.66 -35.99
CA ASN A 160 -7.59 3.47 -36.03
C ASN A 160 -7.10 2.48 -34.93
N LYS A 161 -5.78 2.24 -34.90
CA LYS A 161 -5.19 1.33 -33.90
C LYS A 161 -5.46 1.75 -32.45
N LYS A 162 -5.51 3.04 -32.14
CA LYS A 162 -5.76 3.53 -30.79
C LYS A 162 -7.15 3.12 -30.28
N ASP A 163 -8.15 3.22 -31.15
CA ASP A 163 -9.53 3.01 -30.81
C ASP A 163 -9.99 1.55 -31.06
N ASN A 164 -9.54 0.93 -32.17
CA ASN A 164 -10.06 -0.37 -32.61
C ASN A 164 -9.00 -1.50 -32.66
N PHE A 165 -7.91 -1.41 -31.87
CA PHE A 165 -6.99 -2.52 -31.65
C PHE A 165 -6.67 -2.63 -30.17
N TRP A 166 -7.27 -3.61 -29.50
CA TRP A 166 -7.12 -3.77 -28.07
C TRP A 166 -5.86 -4.55 -27.70
N GLU A 167 -5.15 -4.09 -26.67
CA GLU A 167 -3.95 -4.72 -26.13
C GLU A 167 -4.05 -4.80 -24.60
N MET A 168 -3.80 -5.96 -24.04
CA MET A 168 -3.85 -6.17 -22.57
C MET A 168 -2.82 -5.29 -21.84
N GLY A 169 -1.64 -5.14 -22.43
CA GLY A 169 -0.53 -4.35 -21.92
C GLY A 169 0.53 -4.14 -23.01
N ASP A 170 1.78 -3.93 -22.62
CA ASP A 170 2.90 -3.80 -23.57
C ASP A 170 3.22 -5.14 -24.25
N THR A 171 2.84 -6.25 -23.64
CA THR A 171 2.95 -7.63 -24.15
C THR A 171 1.71 -8.42 -23.75
N GLY A 172 1.40 -9.48 -24.51
CA GLY A 172 0.30 -10.39 -24.22
C GLY A 172 -0.76 -10.45 -25.31
N PRO A 173 -1.93 -11.09 -25.03
CA PRO A 173 -3.01 -11.24 -25.98
C PRO A 173 -3.51 -9.88 -26.48
N CYS A 174 -3.78 -9.82 -27.79
CA CYS A 174 -4.29 -8.62 -28.44
C CYS A 174 -5.03 -8.96 -29.73
N GLY A 175 -5.76 -7.99 -30.27
CA GLY A 175 -6.44 -8.17 -31.53
C GLY A 175 -7.29 -6.96 -31.95
N PRO A 176 -7.75 -6.96 -33.21
CA PRO A 176 -8.68 -5.93 -33.68
C PRO A 176 -9.99 -6.02 -32.89
N CYS A 177 -10.63 -4.89 -32.70
CA CYS A 177 -11.91 -4.83 -32.03
C CYS A 177 -12.95 -4.03 -32.82
N SER A 178 -14.19 -4.24 -32.47
CA SER A 178 -15.35 -3.54 -32.99
C SER A 178 -16.16 -2.99 -31.83
N GLU A 179 -16.27 -1.67 -31.75
CA GLU A 179 -17.02 -1.00 -30.71
C GLU A 179 -18.44 -0.72 -31.16
N ILE A 180 -19.37 -0.75 -30.23
CA ILE A 180 -20.73 -0.34 -30.42
C ILE A 180 -20.98 0.95 -29.64
N HIS A 181 -21.39 1.99 -30.33
CA HIS A 181 -21.69 3.30 -29.79
C HIS A 181 -23.18 3.60 -29.82
N ILE A 182 -23.64 4.40 -28.88
CA ILE A 182 -25.02 4.91 -28.84
C ILE A 182 -25.04 6.43 -28.80
N ASP A 183 -25.93 7.03 -29.54
CA ASP A 183 -26.19 8.45 -29.55
C ASP A 183 -27.41 8.79 -28.67
N LEU A 184 -27.14 9.30 -27.49
CA LEU A 184 -28.14 9.64 -26.45
C LEU A 184 -28.64 11.06 -26.54
N ARG A 185 -28.24 11.85 -27.56
CA ARG A 185 -28.69 13.22 -27.78
C ARG A 185 -30.15 13.27 -28.13
N SER A 186 -30.75 14.44 -27.99
CA SER A 186 -32.11 14.73 -28.46
C SER A 186 -32.21 14.59 -29.99
N ASP A 187 -33.42 14.38 -30.50
CA ASP A 187 -33.62 14.23 -31.93
C ASP A 187 -33.30 15.52 -32.69
N GLU A 188 -33.47 16.68 -32.06
CA GLU A 188 -33.09 18.00 -32.63
C GLU A 188 -31.57 18.11 -32.80
N GLU A 189 -30.79 17.69 -31.76
CA GLU A 189 -29.34 17.71 -31.83
C GLU A 189 -28.80 16.72 -32.85
N ARG A 190 -29.43 15.54 -32.96
CA ARG A 190 -29.09 14.52 -33.97
C ARG A 190 -29.36 14.99 -35.39
N ALA A 191 -30.45 15.71 -35.58
CA ALA A 191 -30.79 16.31 -36.87
C ALA A 191 -29.84 17.44 -37.29
N ALA A 192 -29.31 18.18 -36.29
CA ALA A 192 -28.37 19.27 -36.56
C ALA A 192 -26.96 18.75 -36.88
N VAL A 193 -26.50 17.72 -36.20
CA VAL A 193 -25.15 17.10 -36.35
C VAL A 193 -25.25 15.59 -36.38
N PRO A 194 -24.88 14.93 -37.50
CA PRO A 194 -24.91 13.45 -37.59
C PRO A 194 -24.07 12.81 -36.51
N GLY A 195 -24.63 11.80 -35.81
CA GLY A 195 -23.90 11.08 -34.74
C GLY A 195 -22.61 10.39 -35.19
N ALA A 196 -22.59 9.91 -36.43
CA ALA A 196 -21.40 9.32 -37.06
C ALA A 196 -20.15 10.24 -36.98
N SER A 197 -20.34 11.57 -37.03
CA SER A 197 -19.21 12.52 -36.93
C SER A 197 -18.69 12.73 -35.53
N LEU A 198 -19.41 12.24 -34.52
CA LEU A 198 -19.10 12.40 -33.11
C LEU A 198 -18.60 11.11 -32.43
N VAL A 199 -18.68 9.96 -33.11
CA VAL A 199 -18.11 8.69 -32.65
C VAL A 199 -16.61 8.84 -32.48
N ASN A 200 -16.06 8.42 -31.34
CA ASN A 200 -14.64 8.53 -30.95
C ASN A 200 -14.09 9.99 -31.01
N LYS A 201 -14.96 10.97 -30.63
CA LYS A 201 -14.62 12.40 -30.52
C LYS A 201 -14.88 12.97 -29.12
N ASP A 202 -14.82 12.14 -28.09
CA ASP A 202 -15.00 12.50 -26.68
C ASP A 202 -16.33 13.26 -26.39
N HIS A 203 -17.39 12.95 -27.18
CA HIS A 203 -18.69 13.55 -26.95
C HIS A 203 -19.45 12.81 -25.85
N HIS A 204 -19.83 13.52 -24.78
CA HIS A 204 -20.44 12.97 -23.57
C HIS A 204 -21.78 12.23 -23.75
N LEU A 205 -22.47 12.38 -24.86
CA LEU A 205 -23.74 11.71 -25.21
C LEU A 205 -23.64 10.81 -26.47
N VAL A 206 -22.47 10.71 -27.11
CA VAL A 206 -22.22 9.74 -28.19
C VAL A 206 -21.10 8.83 -27.72
N ILE A 207 -21.47 7.79 -27.00
CA ILE A 207 -20.55 7.02 -26.18
C ILE A 207 -20.44 5.58 -26.65
N GLU A 208 -19.25 5.01 -26.48
CA GLU A 208 -19.04 3.56 -26.57
C GLU A 208 -19.74 2.88 -25.38
N ILE A 209 -20.55 1.86 -25.69
CA ILE A 209 -21.21 1.02 -24.68
C ILE A 209 -20.64 -0.40 -24.65
N TRP A 210 -20.09 -0.92 -25.76
CA TRP A 210 -19.63 -2.29 -25.85
C TRP A 210 -18.45 -2.41 -26.80
N ASN A 211 -17.36 -3.04 -26.35
CA ASN A 211 -16.21 -3.38 -27.18
C ASN A 211 -16.16 -4.89 -27.42
N ASN A 212 -16.15 -5.32 -28.68
CA ASN A 212 -16.01 -6.71 -29.09
C ASN A 212 -14.59 -6.94 -29.62
N VAL A 213 -13.74 -7.56 -28.82
CA VAL A 213 -12.34 -7.81 -29.16
C VAL A 213 -12.17 -9.19 -29.76
N PHE A 214 -11.53 -9.27 -30.93
CA PHE A 214 -11.26 -10.50 -31.66
C PHE A 214 -9.80 -10.90 -31.43
N MET A 215 -9.58 -11.59 -30.30
CA MET A 215 -8.27 -12.01 -29.84
C MET A 215 -7.67 -13.06 -30.77
N GLN A 216 -6.71 -12.68 -31.57
CA GLN A 216 -6.04 -13.56 -32.52
C GLN A 216 -4.52 -13.43 -32.53
N TYR A 217 -3.96 -12.48 -31.78
CA TYR A 217 -2.53 -12.24 -31.70
C TYR A 217 -2.03 -12.22 -30.26
N ASN A 218 -0.73 -12.48 -30.13
CA ASN A 218 0.07 -12.25 -28.93
C ASN A 218 1.17 -11.23 -29.30
N ARG A 219 1.21 -10.09 -28.59
CA ARG A 219 2.30 -9.11 -28.76
C ARG A 219 3.50 -9.55 -27.94
N LYS A 220 4.61 -9.78 -28.62
CA LYS A 220 5.90 -10.14 -28.02
C LYS A 220 6.63 -8.91 -27.47
N ALA A 221 7.63 -9.15 -26.61
CA ALA A 221 8.52 -8.09 -26.11
C ALA A 221 9.32 -7.39 -27.22
N SER A 222 9.50 -8.06 -28.39
CA SER A 222 10.07 -7.49 -29.61
C SER A 222 9.16 -6.46 -30.29
N GLY A 223 7.87 -6.41 -29.94
CA GLY A 223 6.83 -5.62 -30.59
C GLY A 223 6.12 -6.37 -31.73
N GLU A 224 6.59 -7.56 -32.13
CA GLU A 224 5.94 -8.38 -33.17
C GLU A 224 4.62 -8.99 -32.71
N LEU A 225 3.71 -9.18 -33.68
CA LEU A 225 2.45 -9.89 -33.49
C LEU A 225 2.62 -11.36 -33.93
N GLU A 226 2.40 -12.28 -33.02
CA GLU A 226 2.34 -13.72 -33.27
C GLU A 226 0.88 -14.19 -33.19
N LEU A 227 0.48 -15.11 -34.06
CA LEU A 227 -0.85 -15.67 -34.01
C LEU A 227 -1.05 -16.53 -32.75
N LEU A 228 -2.18 -16.33 -32.05
CA LEU A 228 -2.59 -17.23 -30.97
C LEU A 228 -2.95 -18.62 -31.51
N PRO A 229 -2.84 -19.68 -30.67
CA PRO A 229 -3.21 -21.04 -31.06
C PRO A 229 -4.65 -21.15 -31.56
N ASN A 230 -5.56 -20.35 -31.02
CA ASN A 230 -6.96 -20.32 -31.39
C ASN A 230 -7.42 -18.87 -31.64
N LYS A 231 -8.45 -18.73 -32.47
CA LYS A 231 -9.22 -17.47 -32.59
C LYS A 231 -10.19 -17.41 -31.42
N ASN A 232 -10.09 -16.36 -30.62
CA ASN A 232 -10.89 -16.20 -29.41
C ASN A 232 -11.72 -14.90 -29.49
N VAL A 233 -12.79 -14.84 -28.72
CA VAL A 233 -13.57 -13.60 -28.51
C VAL A 233 -13.45 -13.17 -27.07
N ASP A 234 -13.18 -11.89 -26.88
CA ASP A 234 -13.24 -11.17 -25.61
C ASP A 234 -14.17 -10.00 -25.80
N THR A 235 -15.17 -9.83 -24.96
CA THR A 235 -16.01 -8.64 -25.03
C THR A 235 -16.11 -7.94 -23.68
N GLY A 236 -16.26 -6.62 -23.74
CA GLY A 236 -16.46 -5.80 -22.55
C GLY A 236 -17.50 -4.73 -22.78
N MET A 237 -18.68 -4.91 -22.17
CA MET A 237 -19.74 -3.89 -22.17
C MET A 237 -19.73 -3.15 -20.82
N GLY A 238 -19.65 -1.82 -20.90
CA GLY A 238 -19.72 -0.96 -19.72
C GLY A 238 -21.11 -1.00 -19.08
N PHE A 239 -21.24 -1.66 -17.94
CA PHE A 239 -22.53 -1.85 -17.28
C PHE A 239 -23.20 -0.52 -16.92
N GLU A 240 -22.47 0.41 -16.33
CA GLU A 240 -22.99 1.71 -15.94
C GLU A 240 -23.42 2.54 -17.16
N ARG A 241 -22.64 2.50 -18.25
CA ARG A 241 -22.98 3.14 -19.52
C ARG A 241 -24.24 2.52 -20.14
N LEU A 242 -24.37 1.20 -20.09
CA LEU A 242 -25.57 0.52 -20.54
C LEU A 242 -26.78 0.91 -19.69
N CYS A 243 -26.67 0.99 -18.37
CA CYS A 243 -27.72 1.46 -17.48
C CYS A 243 -28.14 2.89 -17.82
N MET A 244 -27.19 3.78 -18.12
CA MET A 244 -27.46 5.15 -18.54
C MET A 244 -28.31 5.18 -19.83
N ALA A 245 -27.93 4.39 -20.83
CA ALA A 245 -28.65 4.27 -22.07
C ALA A 245 -30.06 3.70 -21.88
N MET A 246 -30.19 2.60 -21.11
CA MET A 246 -31.45 1.92 -20.84
C MET A 246 -32.45 2.74 -20.02
N GLN A 247 -31.97 3.59 -19.13
CA GLN A 247 -32.78 4.43 -18.26
C GLN A 247 -33.00 5.84 -18.82
N GLY A 248 -32.48 6.12 -20.04
CA GLY A 248 -32.63 7.41 -20.70
C GLY A 248 -32.01 8.57 -19.93
N LYS A 249 -30.85 8.33 -19.29
CA LYS A 249 -30.11 9.33 -18.51
C LYS A 249 -28.98 9.92 -19.34
N GLN A 250 -28.46 11.06 -18.89
CA GLN A 250 -27.32 11.74 -19.51
C GLN A 250 -26.04 11.62 -18.67
N SER A 251 -26.12 10.95 -17.51
CA SER A 251 -25.01 10.66 -16.63
C SER A 251 -25.21 9.29 -15.99
N ASN A 252 -24.14 8.52 -15.85
CA ASN A 252 -24.15 7.27 -15.07
C ASN A 252 -24.62 7.52 -13.64
N TYR A 253 -24.26 8.68 -13.06
CA TYR A 253 -24.61 9.04 -11.68
C TYR A 253 -26.11 9.31 -11.47
N ASP A 254 -26.88 9.50 -12.55
CA ASP A 254 -28.32 9.70 -12.49
C ASP A 254 -29.10 8.38 -12.62
N THR A 255 -28.39 7.25 -12.75
CA THR A 255 -28.99 5.92 -12.81
C THR A 255 -29.20 5.33 -11.41
N ASP A 256 -29.98 4.27 -11.32
CA ASP A 256 -30.23 3.54 -10.08
C ASP A 256 -28.97 2.84 -9.52
N VAL A 257 -27.88 2.81 -10.26
CA VAL A 257 -26.56 2.34 -9.76
C VAL A 257 -25.98 3.29 -8.71
N PHE A 258 -26.24 4.61 -8.83
CA PHE A 258 -25.65 5.63 -7.98
C PHE A 258 -26.64 6.47 -7.19
N THR A 259 -27.90 6.58 -7.63
CA THR A 259 -28.88 7.49 -6.99
C THR A 259 -29.15 7.14 -5.54
N GLY A 260 -29.14 5.86 -5.15
CA GLY A 260 -29.27 5.43 -3.76
C GLY A 260 -28.12 5.93 -2.88
N MET A 261 -26.90 5.78 -3.37
CA MET A 261 -25.69 6.25 -2.69
C MET A 261 -25.64 7.78 -2.58
N ILE A 262 -25.97 8.50 -3.69
CA ILE A 262 -26.03 9.97 -3.69
C ILE A 262 -27.07 10.47 -2.69
N ALA A 263 -28.27 9.87 -2.66
CA ALA A 263 -29.30 10.22 -1.69
C ALA A 263 -28.83 10.02 -0.24
N LYS A 264 -28.03 8.96 0.03
CA LYS A 264 -27.45 8.75 1.35
C LYS A 264 -26.41 9.79 1.71
N ILE A 265 -25.59 10.24 0.74
CA ILE A 265 -24.64 11.33 0.94
C ILE A 265 -25.39 12.65 1.22
N GLU A 266 -26.49 12.96 0.50
CA GLU A 266 -27.35 14.10 0.77
C GLU A 266 -27.91 14.07 2.21
N GLU A 267 -28.43 12.91 2.63
CA GLU A 267 -28.95 12.72 3.98
C GLU A 267 -27.89 13.05 5.06
N LEU A 268 -26.68 12.57 4.85
CA LEU A 268 -25.59 12.71 5.82
C LEU A 268 -24.97 14.11 5.84
N SER A 269 -24.88 14.78 4.69
CA SER A 269 -24.24 16.09 4.56
C SER A 269 -25.21 17.26 4.74
N GLY A 270 -26.49 17.06 4.43
CA GLY A 270 -27.48 18.13 4.35
C GLY A 270 -27.42 18.95 3.05
N HIS A 271 -26.47 18.66 2.15
CA HIS A 271 -26.36 19.26 0.82
C HIS A 271 -27.21 18.52 -0.20
N LYS A 272 -27.56 19.18 -1.32
CA LYS A 272 -28.39 18.60 -2.37
C LYS A 272 -27.64 18.47 -3.68
N TYR A 273 -27.73 17.31 -4.31
CA TYR A 273 -27.24 17.07 -5.66
C TYR A 273 -28.02 17.93 -6.67
N GLY A 274 -27.30 18.55 -7.61
CA GLY A 274 -27.83 19.52 -8.55
C GLY A 274 -27.85 20.98 -8.04
N ASN A 275 -27.26 21.26 -6.85
CA ASN A 275 -27.19 22.59 -6.27
C ASN A 275 -25.99 23.40 -6.80
N THR A 276 -24.81 22.86 -6.73
CA THR A 276 -23.58 23.45 -7.31
C THR A 276 -22.71 22.37 -7.96
N THR A 277 -21.93 22.78 -8.96
CA THR A 277 -21.03 21.86 -9.67
C THR A 277 -20.02 21.19 -8.73
N GLU A 278 -19.50 21.93 -7.76
CA GLU A 278 -18.48 21.43 -6.82
C GLU A 278 -19.09 20.39 -5.86
N GLU A 279 -20.29 20.63 -5.35
CA GLU A 279 -21.02 19.67 -4.49
C GLU A 279 -21.38 18.41 -5.29
N ASP A 280 -21.82 18.56 -6.54
CA ASP A 280 -22.13 17.42 -7.41
C ASP A 280 -20.90 16.56 -7.71
N ILE A 281 -19.77 17.19 -8.04
CA ILE A 281 -18.49 16.48 -8.23
C ILE A 281 -18.11 15.75 -6.94
N ALA A 282 -18.25 16.40 -5.79
CA ALA A 282 -17.92 15.77 -4.51
C ALA A 282 -18.78 14.54 -4.24
N MET A 283 -20.08 14.62 -4.46
CA MET A 283 -21.01 13.50 -4.25
C MET A 283 -20.72 12.35 -5.23
N ARG A 284 -20.42 12.67 -6.51
CA ARG A 284 -20.05 11.66 -7.53
C ARG A 284 -18.76 10.95 -7.15
N VAL A 285 -17.71 11.70 -6.77
CA VAL A 285 -16.43 11.13 -6.35
C VAL A 285 -16.61 10.20 -5.15
N ILE A 286 -17.39 10.60 -4.14
CA ILE A 286 -17.63 9.78 -2.95
C ILE A 286 -18.42 8.51 -3.31
N ALA A 287 -19.46 8.64 -4.12
CA ALA A 287 -20.32 7.51 -4.55
C ALA A 287 -19.55 6.49 -5.41
N ASP A 288 -18.63 6.95 -6.25
CA ASP A 288 -17.73 6.10 -7.01
C ASP A 288 -16.71 5.41 -6.09
N HIS A 289 -16.00 6.19 -5.29
CA HIS A 289 -14.84 5.71 -4.54
C HIS A 289 -15.19 4.72 -3.43
N ILE A 290 -16.36 4.84 -2.80
CA ILE A 290 -16.82 3.87 -1.79
C ILE A 290 -16.94 2.46 -2.38
N ARG A 291 -17.32 2.32 -3.65
CA ARG A 291 -17.38 1.03 -4.36
C ARG A 291 -15.96 0.44 -4.48
N ALA A 292 -15.03 1.22 -5.05
CA ALA A 292 -13.64 0.80 -5.25
C ALA A 292 -12.95 0.39 -3.93
N ILE A 293 -13.13 1.17 -2.88
CA ILE A 293 -12.54 0.93 -1.56
C ILE A 293 -13.13 -0.33 -0.93
N SER A 294 -14.46 -0.43 -0.89
CA SER A 294 -15.16 -1.51 -0.19
C SER A 294 -14.89 -2.87 -0.83
N PHE A 295 -14.96 -2.97 -2.16
CA PHE A 295 -14.66 -4.21 -2.86
C PHE A 295 -13.19 -4.60 -2.77
N SER A 296 -12.25 -3.63 -2.80
CA SER A 296 -10.83 -3.93 -2.58
C SER A 296 -10.57 -4.49 -1.18
N ILE A 297 -11.22 -3.94 -0.15
CA ILE A 297 -11.12 -4.45 1.23
C ILE A 297 -11.76 -5.84 1.31
N ALA A 298 -12.91 -6.05 0.68
CA ALA A 298 -13.56 -7.36 0.60
C ALA A 298 -12.69 -8.42 -0.07
N ASP A 299 -11.92 -8.05 -1.10
CA ASP A 299 -10.93 -8.89 -1.77
C ASP A 299 -9.65 -9.11 -0.92
N GLY A 300 -9.59 -8.56 0.28
CA GLY A 300 -8.48 -8.70 1.22
C GLY A 300 -7.36 -7.67 1.06
N GLN A 301 -7.51 -6.66 0.18
CA GLN A 301 -6.53 -5.60 0.03
C GLN A 301 -6.84 -4.43 0.95
N LEU A 302 -6.05 -4.28 1.99
CA LEU A 302 -6.20 -3.18 2.94
C LEU A 302 -5.42 -1.93 2.47
N PRO A 303 -5.90 -0.72 2.82
CA PRO A 303 -5.14 0.50 2.64
C PRO A 303 -3.77 0.41 3.32
N SER A 304 -2.70 0.76 2.60
CA SER A 304 -1.33 0.69 3.12
C SER A 304 -0.43 1.75 2.48
N ASN A 305 0.88 1.72 2.80
CA ASN A 305 1.86 2.66 2.23
C ASN A 305 2.53 2.15 0.95
N VAL A 306 2.20 0.95 0.49
CA VAL A 306 2.90 0.29 -0.63
C VAL A 306 1.95 -0.39 -1.60
N LYS A 307 2.35 -0.50 -2.87
CA LYS A 307 1.68 -1.25 -3.94
C LYS A 307 0.17 -0.95 -4.03
N ALA A 308 -0.66 -1.97 -4.22
CA ALA A 308 -2.13 -1.84 -4.34
C ALA A 308 -2.77 -1.14 -3.14
N GLY A 309 -2.31 -1.43 -1.91
CA GLY A 309 -2.83 -0.78 -0.71
C GLY A 309 -2.60 0.73 -0.66
N TYR A 310 -1.50 1.22 -1.25
CA TYR A 310 -1.26 2.66 -1.38
C TYR A 310 -2.28 3.32 -2.31
N VAL A 311 -2.61 2.67 -3.42
CA VAL A 311 -3.61 3.18 -4.38
C VAL A 311 -4.99 3.25 -3.71
N ILE A 312 -5.40 2.20 -3.00
CA ILE A 312 -6.68 2.18 -2.27
C ILE A 312 -6.72 3.26 -1.18
N ARG A 313 -5.62 3.44 -0.45
CA ARG A 313 -5.50 4.54 0.54
C ARG A 313 -5.63 5.91 -0.12
N ARG A 314 -5.06 6.12 -1.31
CA ARG A 314 -5.16 7.36 -2.07
C ARG A 314 -6.60 7.66 -2.48
N ILE A 315 -7.33 6.64 -2.98
CA ILE A 315 -8.74 6.75 -3.35
C ILE A 315 -9.59 7.15 -2.13
N LEU A 316 -9.38 6.48 -0.99
CA LEU A 316 -10.09 6.80 0.25
C LEU A 316 -9.82 8.24 0.71
N ARG A 317 -8.56 8.68 0.73
CA ARG A 317 -8.20 10.05 1.11
C ARG A 317 -8.78 11.09 0.17
N ARG A 318 -8.85 10.77 -1.13
CA ARG A 318 -9.53 11.64 -2.12
C ARG A 318 -11.01 11.81 -1.77
N ALA A 319 -11.73 10.74 -1.47
CA ALA A 319 -13.13 10.81 -1.07
C ALA A 319 -13.33 11.60 0.24
N VAL A 320 -12.52 11.33 1.28
CA VAL A 320 -12.57 12.08 2.54
C VAL A 320 -12.34 13.56 2.32
N ARG A 321 -11.38 13.93 1.48
CA ARG A 321 -11.11 15.32 1.14
C ARG A 321 -12.30 16.02 0.49
N TYR A 322 -12.92 15.39 -0.53
CA TYR A 322 -14.08 15.97 -1.20
C TYR A 322 -15.24 16.20 -0.22
N GLY A 323 -15.48 15.24 0.67
CA GLY A 323 -16.47 15.39 1.73
C GLY A 323 -16.14 16.51 2.73
N TYR A 324 -14.88 16.61 3.14
CA TYR A 324 -14.42 17.68 4.03
C TYR A 324 -14.53 19.06 3.39
N THR A 325 -14.05 19.19 2.15
CA THR A 325 -13.93 20.50 1.49
C THR A 325 -15.26 21.06 1.03
N PHE A 326 -16.12 20.21 0.42
CA PHE A 326 -17.30 20.70 -0.30
C PHE A 326 -18.62 20.35 0.42
N LEU A 327 -18.61 19.33 1.29
CA LEU A 327 -19.81 18.87 2.00
C LEU A 327 -19.73 19.06 3.52
N GLY A 328 -18.67 19.71 4.02
CA GLY A 328 -18.52 20.09 5.42
C GLY A 328 -18.31 18.94 6.41
N PHE A 329 -17.97 17.73 5.96
CA PHE A 329 -17.70 16.61 6.84
C PHE A 329 -16.37 16.79 7.60
N ASN A 330 -16.43 16.85 8.92
CA ASN A 330 -15.25 16.94 9.81
C ASN A 330 -15.07 15.70 10.69
N GLU A 331 -15.97 14.72 10.58
CA GLU A 331 -15.94 13.42 11.25
C GLU A 331 -16.01 12.29 10.22
N PRO A 332 -15.65 11.05 10.58
CA PRO A 332 -15.77 9.90 9.66
C PRO A 332 -17.19 9.71 9.16
N PHE A 333 -17.35 9.66 7.85
CA PHE A 333 -18.66 9.55 7.18
C PHE A 333 -18.71 8.47 6.10
N ILE A 334 -17.60 8.19 5.39
CA ILE A 334 -17.56 7.18 4.32
C ILE A 334 -17.90 5.80 4.87
N CYS A 335 -17.41 5.47 6.06
CA CYS A 335 -17.75 4.22 6.73
C CYS A 335 -19.28 4.04 6.94
N ARG A 336 -20.04 5.14 7.02
CA ARG A 336 -21.51 5.12 7.18
C ARG A 336 -22.25 4.88 5.86
N LEU A 337 -21.55 4.93 4.72
CA LEU A 337 -22.10 4.65 3.40
C LEU A 337 -22.03 3.16 3.04
N VAL A 338 -21.26 2.36 3.77
CA VAL A 338 -21.06 0.93 3.46
C VAL A 338 -22.37 0.14 3.50
N GLN A 339 -23.26 0.44 4.44
CA GLN A 339 -24.57 -0.21 4.50
C GLN A 339 -25.37 0.03 3.22
N GLN A 340 -25.39 1.27 2.70
CA GLN A 340 -26.08 1.57 1.45
C GLN A 340 -25.47 0.79 0.27
N LEU A 341 -24.16 0.65 0.22
CA LEU A 341 -23.50 -0.16 -0.81
C LEU A 341 -23.90 -1.65 -0.72
N VAL A 342 -24.03 -2.17 0.50
CA VAL A 342 -24.50 -3.55 0.74
C VAL A 342 -25.95 -3.71 0.26
N ASP A 343 -26.81 -2.74 0.50
CA ASP A 343 -28.22 -2.77 0.06
C ASP A 343 -28.32 -2.71 -1.49
N ASP A 344 -27.45 -1.92 -2.13
CA ASP A 344 -27.46 -1.75 -3.59
C ASP A 344 -26.85 -2.96 -4.32
N MET A 345 -25.74 -3.53 -3.84
CA MET A 345 -24.92 -4.49 -4.59
C MET A 345 -24.78 -5.87 -3.92
N GLY A 346 -25.11 -5.99 -2.63
CA GLY A 346 -24.84 -7.19 -1.84
C GLY A 346 -25.60 -8.45 -2.29
N GLU A 347 -26.72 -8.32 -2.99
CA GLU A 347 -27.44 -9.44 -3.57
C GLU A 347 -26.63 -10.17 -4.63
N PHE A 348 -25.90 -9.44 -5.47
CA PHE A 348 -25.07 -9.99 -6.54
C PHE A 348 -23.63 -10.28 -6.08
N TYR A 349 -23.12 -9.49 -5.14
CA TYR A 349 -21.76 -9.58 -4.59
C TYR A 349 -21.79 -9.89 -3.08
N PRO A 350 -22.00 -11.14 -2.67
CA PRO A 350 -22.17 -11.52 -1.27
C PRO A 350 -20.93 -11.29 -0.41
N GLU A 351 -19.76 -11.08 -1.01
CA GLU A 351 -18.50 -10.78 -0.29
C GLU A 351 -18.59 -9.48 0.51
N ILE A 352 -19.25 -8.43 0.00
CA ILE A 352 -19.38 -7.17 0.76
C ILE A 352 -20.33 -7.32 1.93
N VAL A 353 -21.34 -8.19 1.83
CA VAL A 353 -22.25 -8.51 2.93
C VAL A 353 -21.48 -9.23 4.05
N LYS A 354 -20.72 -10.26 3.69
CA LYS A 354 -19.92 -11.06 4.65
C LYS A 354 -18.86 -10.23 5.36
N GLN A 355 -18.30 -9.23 4.69
CA GLN A 355 -17.18 -8.43 5.20
C GLN A 355 -17.61 -7.01 5.64
N GLN A 356 -18.88 -6.70 5.67
CA GLN A 356 -19.39 -5.36 5.97
C GLN A 356 -18.74 -4.74 7.22
N THR A 357 -18.77 -5.44 8.34
CA THR A 357 -18.19 -4.95 9.60
C THR A 357 -16.70 -4.65 9.50
N LEU A 358 -15.95 -5.45 8.76
CA LEU A 358 -14.52 -5.20 8.51
C LEU A 358 -14.33 -3.94 7.65
N ILE A 359 -15.10 -3.85 6.55
CA ILE A 359 -15.03 -2.71 5.62
C ILE A 359 -15.31 -1.40 6.36
N GLU A 360 -16.42 -1.33 7.12
CA GLU A 360 -16.80 -0.15 7.90
C GLU A 360 -15.69 0.29 8.87
N ARG A 361 -15.09 -0.67 9.59
CA ARG A 361 -14.05 -0.38 10.58
C ARG A 361 -12.74 0.06 9.92
N VAL A 362 -12.29 -0.62 8.88
CA VAL A 362 -11.06 -0.25 8.15
C VAL A 362 -11.20 1.16 7.57
N ILE A 363 -12.33 1.46 6.93
CA ILE A 363 -12.60 2.79 6.39
C ILE A 363 -12.60 3.83 7.52
N LYS A 364 -13.33 3.59 8.60
CA LYS A 364 -13.42 4.52 9.74
C LYS A 364 -12.07 4.86 10.34
N GLU A 365 -11.20 3.88 10.55
CA GLU A 365 -9.86 4.09 11.11
C GLU A 365 -8.96 4.89 10.18
N GLU A 366 -8.98 4.60 8.88
CA GLU A 366 -8.23 5.38 7.88
C GLU A 366 -8.77 6.82 7.75
N GLU A 367 -10.10 7.02 7.81
CA GLU A 367 -10.72 8.35 7.85
C GLU A 367 -10.26 9.13 9.07
N MET A 368 -10.35 8.52 10.28
CA MET A 368 -9.92 9.15 11.53
C MET A 368 -8.42 9.51 11.49
N ALA A 369 -7.59 8.63 10.96
CA ALA A 369 -6.16 8.86 10.83
C ALA A 369 -5.87 10.00 9.85
N PHE A 370 -6.58 10.05 8.73
CA PHE A 370 -6.39 11.07 7.71
C PHE A 370 -6.92 12.44 8.14
N LEU A 371 -8.09 12.51 8.77
CA LEU A 371 -8.65 13.76 9.29
C LEU A 371 -7.70 14.42 10.30
N ARG A 372 -7.02 13.63 11.16
CA ARG A 372 -5.96 14.14 12.04
C ARG A 372 -4.75 14.66 11.28
N THR A 373 -4.38 14.02 10.17
CA THR A 373 -3.27 14.45 9.30
C THR A 373 -3.66 15.68 8.50
N LEU A 374 -4.91 15.74 8.07
CA LEU A 374 -5.49 16.85 7.32
C LEU A 374 -5.37 18.16 8.12
N ASP A 375 -5.74 18.15 9.41
CA ASP A 375 -5.61 19.31 10.28
C ASP A 375 -4.15 19.76 10.45
N ARG A 376 -3.20 18.82 10.59
CA ARG A 376 -1.76 19.12 10.64
C ARG A 376 -1.24 19.64 9.28
N GLY A 377 -1.70 19.05 8.19
CA GLY A 377 -1.32 19.46 6.84
C GLY A 377 -1.78 20.90 6.52
N ILE A 378 -3.00 21.25 6.92
CA ILE A 378 -3.51 22.60 6.78
C ILE A 378 -2.62 23.60 7.55
N ARG A 379 -2.27 23.32 8.81
CA ARG A 379 -1.37 24.19 9.61
C ARG A 379 0.03 24.30 9.01
N LEU A 380 0.57 23.21 8.47
CA LEU A 380 1.87 23.26 7.78
C LEU A 380 1.78 24.09 6.50
N MET A 381 0.70 23.93 5.76
CA MET A 381 0.40 24.72 4.56
C MET A 381 0.36 26.20 4.87
N ASP A 382 -0.29 26.61 5.98
CA ASP A 382 -0.30 28.00 6.46
C ASP A 382 1.11 28.52 6.73
N ASN A 383 1.96 27.71 7.35
CA ASN A 383 3.36 28.07 7.60
C ASN A 383 4.19 28.21 6.31
N ILE A 384 3.97 27.31 5.34
CA ILE A 384 4.63 27.37 4.02
C ILE A 384 4.17 28.62 3.26
N MET A 385 2.87 28.90 3.25
CA MET A 385 2.33 30.12 2.63
C MET A 385 2.86 31.38 3.26
N ALA A 386 3.00 31.43 4.58
CA ALA A 386 3.60 32.56 5.28
C ALA A 386 5.05 32.81 4.84
N LYS A 387 5.84 31.76 4.63
CA LYS A 387 7.22 31.83 4.11
C LYS A 387 7.27 32.27 2.65
N SER A 388 6.28 31.89 1.86
CA SER A 388 6.16 32.21 0.43
C SER A 388 5.34 33.47 0.16
N SER A 389 5.16 34.35 1.16
CA SER A 389 4.27 35.50 1.07
C SER A 389 4.66 36.55 0.00
N GLU A 390 5.95 36.63 -0.35
CA GLU A 390 6.47 37.55 -1.38
C GLU A 390 6.22 37.00 -2.80
N THR A 391 6.48 35.71 -3.02
CA THR A 391 6.36 35.09 -4.36
C THR A 391 4.94 34.63 -4.68
N LYS A 392 4.14 34.34 -3.67
CA LYS A 392 2.83 33.66 -3.79
C LYS A 392 2.91 32.30 -4.50
N ILE A 393 4.10 31.69 -4.53
CA ILE A 393 4.34 30.37 -5.14
C ILE A 393 4.93 29.46 -4.07
N ILE A 394 4.27 28.33 -3.83
CA ILE A 394 4.75 27.23 -3.00
C ILE A 394 5.69 26.39 -3.85
N SER A 395 6.89 26.10 -3.34
CA SER A 395 7.89 25.33 -4.07
C SER A 395 7.43 23.87 -4.26
N GLY A 396 7.89 23.24 -5.36
CA GLY A 396 7.62 21.82 -5.62
C GLY A 396 8.16 20.90 -4.51
N GLU A 397 9.27 21.25 -3.85
CA GLU A 397 9.85 20.51 -2.73
C GLU A 397 8.97 20.58 -1.48
N ASP A 398 8.43 21.77 -1.13
CA ASP A 398 7.50 21.92 -0.01
C ASP A 398 6.19 21.16 -0.28
N ALA A 399 5.66 21.25 -1.49
CA ALA A 399 4.47 20.51 -1.91
C ALA A 399 4.70 18.99 -1.89
N PHE A 400 5.87 18.54 -2.31
CA PHE A 400 6.26 17.13 -2.22
C PHE A 400 6.43 16.66 -0.77
N THR A 401 6.95 17.48 0.11
CA THR A 401 7.05 17.20 1.55
C THR A 401 5.66 17.03 2.18
N LEU A 402 4.70 17.89 1.85
CA LEU A 402 3.30 17.74 2.26
C LEU A 402 2.71 16.40 1.77
N TYR A 403 2.99 16.04 0.54
CA TYR A 403 2.50 14.81 -0.07
C TYR A 403 3.15 13.55 0.53
N ASP A 404 4.48 13.47 0.53
CA ASP A 404 5.22 12.25 0.86
C ASP A 404 5.30 12.00 2.38
N THR A 405 5.60 13.04 3.16
CA THR A 405 5.84 12.92 4.60
C THR A 405 4.54 13.00 5.41
N PHE A 406 3.62 13.88 5.01
CA PHE A 406 2.37 14.10 5.75
C PHE A 406 1.17 13.43 5.11
N GLY A 407 1.35 12.82 3.92
CA GLY A 407 0.29 12.15 3.18
C GLY A 407 -0.82 13.09 2.73
N PHE A 408 -0.48 14.35 2.49
CA PHE A 408 -1.40 15.41 2.09
C PHE A 408 -1.51 15.41 0.56
N PRO A 409 -2.64 15.10 -0.03
CA PRO A 409 -2.76 15.02 -1.48
C PRO A 409 -2.41 16.33 -2.16
N ILE A 410 -1.74 16.27 -3.33
CA ILE A 410 -1.29 17.47 -4.04
C ILE A 410 -2.47 18.34 -4.48
N ASP A 411 -3.55 17.74 -4.93
CA ASP A 411 -4.77 18.42 -5.35
C ASP A 411 -5.46 19.14 -4.18
N LEU A 412 -5.36 18.63 -2.95
CA LEU A 412 -5.78 19.34 -1.75
C LEU A 412 -4.87 20.54 -1.47
N SER A 413 -3.57 20.37 -1.63
CA SER A 413 -2.60 21.45 -1.48
C SER A 413 -2.85 22.57 -2.50
N GLU A 414 -3.15 22.21 -3.77
CA GLU A 414 -3.49 23.18 -4.82
C GLU A 414 -4.75 23.98 -4.48
N LEU A 415 -5.80 23.27 -4.03
CA LEU A 415 -7.06 23.92 -3.68
C LEU A 415 -6.85 24.95 -2.55
N ILE A 416 -6.22 24.55 -1.44
CA ILE A 416 -5.96 25.44 -0.30
C ILE A 416 -5.07 26.61 -0.72
N ALA A 417 -4.06 26.37 -1.56
CA ALA A 417 -3.21 27.43 -2.10
C ALA A 417 -4.02 28.43 -2.93
N SER A 418 -4.85 27.94 -3.85
CA SER A 418 -5.65 28.79 -4.74
C SER A 418 -6.68 29.63 -3.99
N GLU A 419 -7.34 29.08 -2.99
CA GLU A 419 -8.30 29.80 -2.11
C GLU A 419 -7.66 30.96 -1.37
N LYS A 420 -6.36 30.84 -1.07
CA LYS A 420 -5.59 31.89 -0.38
C LYS A 420 -4.73 32.74 -1.33
N GLY A 421 -4.94 32.62 -2.64
CA GLY A 421 -4.25 33.39 -3.68
C GLY A 421 -2.79 32.98 -3.91
N TYR A 422 -2.43 31.74 -3.58
CA TYR A 422 -1.12 31.14 -3.88
C TYR A 422 -1.24 30.16 -5.05
N LYS A 423 -0.10 29.87 -5.68
CA LYS A 423 0.05 28.79 -6.66
C LYS A 423 1.07 27.78 -6.17
N ILE A 424 1.00 26.55 -6.67
CA ILE A 424 2.01 25.51 -6.45
C ILE A 424 2.86 25.35 -7.70
N ASP A 425 4.17 25.21 -7.52
CA ASP A 425 5.10 24.79 -8.56
C ASP A 425 4.90 23.29 -8.84
N LEU A 426 3.94 22.99 -9.72
CA LEU A 426 3.61 21.60 -10.09
C LEU A 426 4.73 20.93 -10.89
N GLU A 427 5.49 21.71 -11.70
CA GLU A 427 6.62 21.17 -12.44
C GLU A 427 7.71 20.70 -11.47
N GLY A 428 8.07 21.53 -10.49
CA GLY A 428 8.99 21.15 -9.43
C GLY A 428 8.49 19.97 -8.60
N PHE A 429 7.20 19.91 -8.28
CA PHE A 429 6.59 18.76 -7.60
C PHE A 429 6.71 17.48 -8.43
N GLN A 430 6.42 17.53 -9.75
CA GLN A 430 6.56 16.38 -10.63
C GLN A 430 8.01 15.89 -10.74
N VAL A 431 8.98 16.79 -10.71
CA VAL A 431 10.41 16.44 -10.68
C VAL A 431 10.75 15.66 -9.41
N GLU A 432 10.28 16.10 -8.23
CA GLU A 432 10.51 15.38 -6.96
C GLU A 432 9.77 14.05 -6.93
N LEU A 433 8.53 14.01 -7.39
CA LEU A 433 7.74 12.79 -7.52
C LEU A 433 8.39 11.80 -8.49
N GLN A 434 8.95 12.29 -9.61
CA GLN A 434 9.65 11.45 -10.56
C GLN A 434 10.95 10.89 -9.97
N LYS A 435 11.72 11.69 -9.22
CA LYS A 435 12.91 11.22 -8.48
C LYS A 435 12.55 10.10 -7.49
N GLN A 436 11.39 10.19 -6.83
CA GLN A 436 10.90 9.14 -5.95
C GLN A 436 10.48 7.89 -6.75
N LYS A 437 9.72 8.09 -7.84
CA LYS A 437 9.30 7.00 -8.74
C LYS A 437 10.49 6.28 -9.36
N ASP A 438 11.50 7.02 -9.81
CA ASP A 438 12.71 6.45 -10.41
C ASP A 438 13.54 5.68 -9.37
N ARG A 439 13.61 6.19 -8.14
CA ARG A 439 14.17 5.42 -7.00
C ARG A 439 13.37 4.13 -6.75
N ALA A 440 12.05 4.18 -6.80
CA ALA A 440 11.19 3.02 -6.63
C ALA A 440 11.23 2.08 -7.86
N ARG A 441 11.22 2.62 -9.08
CA ARG A 441 11.30 1.87 -10.34
C ARG A 441 12.64 1.19 -10.53
N ASN A 442 13.73 1.88 -10.27
CA ASN A 442 15.09 1.31 -10.27
C ASN A 442 15.26 0.25 -9.18
N ALA A 443 14.36 0.25 -8.17
CA ALA A 443 14.29 -0.78 -7.15
C ALA A 443 13.57 -2.05 -7.61
N THR A 444 12.66 -1.99 -8.58
CA THR A 444 11.72 -3.08 -8.95
C THR A 444 11.66 -3.41 -10.44
N ALA A 445 12.37 -2.68 -11.32
CA ALA A 445 12.35 -2.95 -12.76
C ALA A 445 12.95 -4.33 -13.05
N ILE A 446 12.11 -5.24 -13.55
CA ILE A 446 12.48 -6.55 -14.08
C ILE A 446 12.18 -6.49 -15.58
N GLU A 447 13.20 -6.63 -16.40
CA GLU A 447 13.06 -6.80 -17.85
C GLU A 447 13.07 -8.30 -18.16
N SER A 448 11.95 -8.82 -18.62
CA SER A 448 11.80 -10.24 -19.01
C SER A 448 11.96 -10.35 -20.53
N GLY A 449 12.86 -11.22 -21.00
CA GLY A 449 12.95 -11.65 -22.39
C GLY A 449 11.83 -12.59 -22.78
N ASP A 450 11.77 -12.94 -24.07
CA ASP A 450 10.82 -13.92 -24.59
C ASP A 450 11.20 -15.35 -24.18
N TRP A 451 10.19 -16.23 -24.07
CA TRP A 451 10.40 -17.65 -23.83
C TRP A 451 11.02 -18.35 -25.05
N VAL A 452 12.08 -19.11 -24.81
CA VAL A 452 12.60 -20.11 -25.76
C VAL A 452 11.99 -21.44 -25.39
N GLU A 453 11.11 -21.96 -26.22
CA GLU A 453 10.34 -23.18 -25.97
C GLU A 453 10.95 -24.38 -26.72
N PHE A 454 11.10 -25.52 -26.04
CA PHE A 454 11.60 -26.79 -26.60
C PHE A 454 10.48 -27.80 -26.79
N THR A 455 9.59 -27.84 -25.81
CA THR A 455 8.43 -28.75 -25.79
C THR A 455 7.24 -28.04 -25.22
N HIS A 456 6.11 -28.08 -25.87
CA HIS A 456 4.87 -27.58 -25.34
C HIS A 456 4.38 -28.47 -24.19
N CYS A 457 4.12 -27.85 -23.04
CA CYS A 457 3.61 -28.54 -21.87
C CYS A 457 2.45 -27.73 -21.29
N ASP A 458 1.25 -28.31 -21.36
CA ASP A 458 0.01 -27.65 -20.90
C ASP A 458 -0.14 -27.66 -19.38
N ASN A 459 0.51 -28.58 -18.68
CA ASN A 459 0.36 -28.74 -17.24
C ASN A 459 1.68 -29.16 -16.59
N ILE A 460 2.16 -28.40 -15.65
CA ILE A 460 3.35 -28.73 -14.86
C ILE A 460 2.90 -29.54 -13.65
N GLU A 461 3.36 -30.77 -13.55
CA GLU A 461 3.05 -31.64 -12.41
C GLU A 461 3.91 -31.26 -11.22
N PHE A 462 3.28 -30.78 -10.12
CA PHE A 462 3.94 -30.56 -8.83
C PHE A 462 3.90 -31.84 -7.99
N VAL A 463 5.08 -32.40 -7.69
CA VAL A 463 5.23 -33.60 -6.90
C VAL A 463 5.87 -33.38 -5.52
N GLY A 464 6.08 -32.08 -5.17
CA GLY A 464 6.82 -31.69 -3.99
C GLY A 464 6.09 -31.81 -2.65
N TYR A 465 4.86 -32.33 -2.64
CA TYR A 465 4.23 -32.78 -1.40
C TYR A 465 4.78 -34.13 -0.89
N ASP A 466 5.29 -34.95 -1.79
CA ASP A 466 5.75 -36.31 -1.49
C ASP A 466 7.25 -36.49 -1.70
N LEU A 467 7.85 -35.72 -2.62
CA LEU A 467 9.22 -35.90 -3.05
C LEU A 467 10.01 -34.60 -2.97
N ASN A 468 11.26 -34.67 -2.47
CA ASN A 468 12.22 -33.54 -2.48
C ASN A 468 13.22 -33.65 -3.64
N GLU A 469 13.22 -34.79 -4.35
CA GLU A 469 14.07 -35.02 -5.51
C GLU A 469 13.36 -35.87 -6.55
N ILE A 470 13.62 -35.62 -7.82
CA ILE A 470 13.14 -36.41 -8.96
C ILE A 470 14.22 -36.46 -10.04
N GLU A 471 14.20 -37.51 -10.82
CA GLU A 471 15.14 -37.74 -11.92
C GLU A 471 14.40 -37.87 -13.27
N GLY A 472 15.14 -37.69 -14.36
CA GLY A 472 14.61 -37.95 -15.71
C GLY A 472 13.61 -36.90 -16.19
N VAL A 473 13.78 -35.62 -15.81
CA VAL A 473 12.85 -34.52 -16.12
C VAL A 473 13.36 -33.69 -17.29
N GLN A 474 12.45 -33.28 -18.17
CA GLN A 474 12.79 -32.47 -19.34
C GLN A 474 12.55 -30.99 -19.07
N LEU A 475 13.48 -30.13 -19.55
CA LEU A 475 13.29 -28.67 -19.61
C LEU A 475 12.33 -28.37 -20.76
N THR A 476 11.22 -27.68 -20.47
CA THR A 476 10.22 -27.33 -21.47
C THR A 476 10.52 -26.00 -22.14
N ARG A 477 10.92 -24.99 -21.34
CA ARG A 477 11.23 -23.63 -21.83
C ARG A 477 12.17 -22.88 -20.87
N HIS A 478 12.84 -21.86 -21.38
CA HIS A 478 13.61 -20.92 -20.57
C HIS A 478 13.50 -19.49 -21.10
N ARG A 479 13.78 -18.50 -20.23
CA ARG A 479 13.98 -17.11 -20.63
C ARG A 479 15.04 -16.42 -19.77
N THR A 480 15.58 -15.30 -20.29
CA THR A 480 16.49 -14.44 -19.54
C THR A 480 15.73 -13.29 -18.88
N VAL A 481 16.08 -12.97 -17.65
CA VAL A 481 15.47 -11.87 -16.89
C VAL A 481 16.57 -10.99 -16.35
N LYS A 482 16.46 -9.67 -16.54
CA LYS A 482 17.37 -8.69 -16.00
C LYS A 482 16.71 -7.90 -14.87
N ALA A 483 17.31 -7.93 -13.69
CA ALA A 483 16.88 -7.16 -12.53
C ALA A 483 18.08 -6.44 -11.93
N LYS A 484 18.05 -5.12 -11.83
CA LYS A 484 19.06 -4.31 -11.13
C LYS A 484 20.52 -4.73 -11.37
N ASN A 485 20.99 -4.74 -12.56
CA ASN A 485 22.36 -5.17 -12.94
C ASN A 485 22.68 -6.65 -12.69
N LYS A 486 21.70 -7.48 -12.36
CA LYS A 486 21.86 -8.93 -12.25
C LYS A 486 21.02 -9.61 -13.33
N THR A 487 21.68 -10.41 -14.16
CA THR A 487 21.00 -11.29 -15.10
C THR A 487 20.70 -12.60 -14.39
N MET A 488 19.45 -13.04 -14.44
CA MET A 488 18.96 -14.30 -13.93
C MET A 488 18.27 -15.06 -15.06
N PHE A 489 18.10 -16.35 -14.89
CA PHE A 489 17.48 -17.21 -15.90
C PHE A 489 16.29 -17.91 -15.28
N GLN A 490 15.24 -18.03 -16.04
CA GLN A 490 14.02 -18.69 -15.64
C GLN A 490 13.85 -19.96 -16.44
N LEU A 491 13.70 -21.07 -15.75
CA LEU A 491 13.59 -22.43 -16.30
C LEU A 491 12.23 -23.02 -15.92
N VAL A 492 11.61 -23.73 -16.84
CA VAL A 492 10.33 -24.42 -16.62
C VAL A 492 10.51 -25.89 -17.00
N PHE A 493 10.16 -26.79 -16.10
CA PHE A 493 10.22 -28.25 -16.30
C PHE A 493 8.80 -28.85 -16.38
N GLU A 494 8.64 -29.98 -17.02
CA GLU A 494 7.35 -30.67 -17.13
C GLU A 494 6.82 -31.18 -15.79
N ARG A 495 7.74 -31.51 -14.86
CA ARG A 495 7.46 -31.96 -13.50
C ARG A 495 8.44 -31.31 -12.53
N THR A 496 8.01 -31.05 -11.29
CA THR A 496 8.92 -30.42 -10.31
C THR A 496 8.58 -30.79 -8.87
N PRO A 497 9.59 -31.01 -8.01
CA PRO A 497 9.42 -31.09 -6.56
C PRO A 497 9.50 -29.70 -5.90
N PHE A 498 9.89 -28.65 -6.64
CA PHE A 498 10.06 -27.31 -6.10
C PHE A 498 8.73 -26.60 -5.90
N TYR A 499 8.44 -26.20 -4.68
CA TYR A 499 7.29 -25.36 -4.36
C TYR A 499 7.52 -23.93 -4.87
N ALA A 500 6.60 -23.41 -5.66
CA ALA A 500 6.63 -22.05 -6.12
C ALA A 500 6.01 -21.10 -5.09
N GLU A 501 6.58 -19.91 -4.93
CA GLU A 501 6.09 -18.88 -4.00
C GLU A 501 4.60 -18.62 -4.24
N MET A 502 3.78 -18.96 -3.25
CA MET A 502 2.32 -18.83 -3.28
C MET A 502 1.74 -18.87 -1.87
N GLY A 503 0.57 -18.23 -1.64
CA GLY A 503 -0.15 -18.30 -0.37
C GLY A 503 0.63 -17.77 0.84
N GLY A 504 1.66 -16.94 0.61
CA GLY A 504 2.54 -16.40 1.64
C GLY A 504 3.75 -17.27 1.98
N GLN A 505 3.84 -18.51 1.48
CA GLN A 505 5.03 -19.34 1.61
C GLN A 505 6.03 -18.98 0.52
N VAL A 506 7.31 -18.79 0.90
CA VAL A 506 8.41 -18.53 -0.04
C VAL A 506 8.67 -19.74 -0.93
N GLY A 507 9.20 -19.49 -2.12
CA GLY A 507 9.61 -20.54 -3.05
C GLY A 507 10.82 -21.32 -2.56
N ASP A 508 10.92 -22.55 -3.04
CA ASP A 508 12.08 -23.39 -2.73
C ASP A 508 13.34 -22.95 -3.43
N THR A 509 14.43 -23.35 -2.84
CA THR A 509 15.78 -23.30 -3.39
C THR A 509 16.36 -24.72 -3.48
N GLY A 510 17.44 -24.86 -4.24
CA GLY A 510 18.09 -26.15 -4.43
C GLY A 510 18.99 -26.14 -5.64
N TYR A 511 19.04 -27.23 -6.37
CA TYR A 511 19.82 -27.31 -7.60
C TYR A 511 19.21 -28.32 -8.59
N ILE A 512 19.59 -28.16 -9.84
CA ILE A 512 19.37 -29.16 -10.89
C ILE A 512 20.72 -29.77 -11.31
N LEU A 513 20.71 -31.00 -11.69
CA LEU A 513 21.87 -31.75 -12.21
C LEU A 513 21.50 -32.34 -13.59
N SER A 514 22.27 -31.97 -14.62
CA SER A 514 22.08 -32.56 -15.94
C SER A 514 22.66 -34.00 -16.04
N GLU A 515 22.28 -34.74 -17.05
CA GLU A 515 22.82 -36.08 -17.32
C GLU A 515 24.32 -36.06 -17.54
N SER A 516 24.88 -34.97 -18.11
CA SER A 516 26.31 -34.77 -18.26
C SER A 516 27.04 -34.37 -16.96
N GLY A 517 26.31 -34.17 -15.85
CA GLY A 517 26.87 -33.84 -14.53
C GLY A 517 26.99 -32.35 -14.28
N GLU A 518 26.38 -31.49 -15.10
CA GLU A 518 26.38 -30.04 -14.86
C GLU A 518 25.40 -29.71 -13.71
N LYS A 519 25.93 -29.09 -12.64
CA LYS A 519 25.13 -28.62 -11.51
C LYS A 519 24.78 -27.14 -11.64
N ILE A 520 23.50 -26.77 -11.52
CA ILE A 520 23.01 -25.39 -11.61
C ILE A 520 22.14 -25.11 -10.37
N ASN A 521 22.46 -24.03 -9.66
CA ASN A 521 21.71 -23.64 -8.47
C ASN A 521 20.38 -22.96 -8.86
N ILE A 522 19.31 -23.36 -8.17
CA ILE A 522 18.00 -22.70 -8.17
C ILE A 522 17.95 -21.82 -6.93
N VAL A 523 17.92 -20.51 -7.15
CA VAL A 523 17.98 -19.52 -6.05
C VAL A 523 16.60 -19.10 -5.56
N ASN A 524 15.56 -19.36 -6.32
CA ASN A 524 14.15 -19.20 -5.95
C ASN A 524 13.24 -19.98 -6.91
N THR A 525 12.02 -20.25 -6.50
CA THR A 525 10.97 -20.80 -7.35
C THR A 525 9.74 -19.90 -7.21
N ILE A 526 9.28 -19.36 -8.32
CA ILE A 526 8.15 -18.43 -8.36
C ILE A 526 7.01 -19.00 -9.20
N LYS A 527 5.81 -18.49 -8.96
CA LYS A 527 4.66 -18.80 -9.78
C LYS A 527 4.28 -17.60 -10.62
N GLU A 528 4.15 -17.80 -11.93
CA GLU A 528 3.61 -16.81 -12.85
C GLU A 528 2.40 -17.46 -13.52
N ASN A 529 1.22 -17.02 -13.16
CA ASN A 529 -0.02 -17.68 -13.52
C ASN A 529 0.00 -19.18 -13.09
N ASN A 530 -0.13 -20.12 -14.02
CA ASN A 530 -0.05 -21.55 -13.72
C ASN A 530 1.35 -22.16 -13.91
N LEU A 531 2.34 -21.35 -14.32
CA LEU A 531 3.70 -21.83 -14.52
C LEU A 531 4.51 -21.81 -13.22
N THR A 532 5.13 -22.93 -12.88
CA THR A 532 6.18 -23.02 -11.87
C THR A 532 7.52 -22.71 -12.51
N ILE A 533 8.14 -21.61 -12.10
CA ILE A 533 9.35 -21.06 -12.71
C ILE A 533 10.51 -21.17 -11.72
N HIS A 534 11.58 -21.88 -12.12
CA HIS A 534 12.80 -22.02 -11.35
C HIS A 534 13.77 -20.90 -11.76
N VAL A 535 14.12 -20.05 -10.80
CA VAL A 535 15.07 -18.95 -11.02
C VAL A 535 16.49 -19.47 -10.82
N ALA A 536 17.24 -19.55 -11.90
CA ALA A 536 18.59 -20.08 -11.95
C ALA A 536 19.66 -19.02 -12.16
N GLU A 537 20.88 -19.30 -11.75
CA GLU A 537 22.03 -18.42 -11.96
C GLU A 537 22.55 -18.46 -13.40
N ARG A 538 22.28 -19.53 -14.13
CA ARG A 538 22.67 -19.72 -15.53
C ARG A 538 21.73 -20.68 -16.26
N ILE A 539 21.77 -20.68 -17.59
CA ILE A 539 21.08 -21.68 -18.44
C ILE A 539 21.96 -22.92 -18.53
N PRO A 540 21.38 -24.16 -18.57
CA PRO A 540 22.12 -25.37 -18.89
C PRO A 540 22.88 -25.26 -20.22
N ALA A 541 24.06 -25.86 -20.28
CA ALA A 541 24.86 -25.89 -21.53
C ALA A 541 24.13 -26.65 -22.65
N ASP A 542 23.41 -27.71 -22.31
CA ASP A 542 22.50 -28.43 -23.20
C ASP A 542 21.11 -28.52 -22.55
N CYS A 543 20.17 -27.81 -23.12
CA CYS A 543 18.79 -27.75 -22.64
C CYS A 543 17.96 -28.96 -23.05
N THR A 544 18.49 -29.88 -23.89
CA THR A 544 17.81 -31.08 -24.38
C THR A 544 18.13 -32.32 -23.57
N GLU A 545 19.09 -32.21 -22.64
CA GLU A 545 19.41 -33.26 -21.68
C GLU A 545 18.25 -33.51 -20.68
N SER A 546 18.32 -34.64 -20.04
CA SER A 546 17.49 -35.00 -18.90
C SER A 546 18.11 -34.43 -17.62
N PHE A 547 17.27 -33.99 -16.69
CA PHE A 547 17.70 -33.36 -15.45
C PHE A 547 17.19 -34.13 -14.23
N SER A 548 17.99 -34.14 -13.17
CA SER A 548 17.51 -34.42 -11.83
C SER A 548 17.35 -33.09 -11.04
N LEU A 549 16.25 -32.99 -10.32
CA LEU A 549 15.85 -31.80 -9.58
C LEU A 549 15.93 -32.12 -8.09
N HIS A 550 16.67 -31.29 -7.31
CA HIS A 550 16.93 -31.50 -5.88
C HIS A 550 16.58 -30.25 -5.10
N VAL A 551 15.60 -30.36 -4.22
CA VAL A 551 15.18 -29.27 -3.30
C VAL A 551 16.13 -29.24 -2.11
N ASP A 552 16.43 -28.06 -1.57
CA ASP A 552 17.10 -27.89 -0.28
C ASP A 552 16.17 -28.38 0.85
N ALA A 553 16.33 -29.66 1.20
CA ALA A 553 15.45 -30.35 2.15
C ALA A 553 15.54 -29.77 3.56
N GLU A 554 16.72 -29.28 3.99
CA GLU A 554 16.88 -28.69 5.33
C GLU A 554 16.09 -27.37 5.43
N ARG A 555 16.20 -26.52 4.41
CA ARG A 555 15.46 -25.28 4.32
C ARG A 555 13.94 -25.54 4.20
N ARG A 556 13.54 -26.54 3.39
CA ARG A 556 12.14 -26.94 3.21
C ARG A 556 11.49 -27.36 4.52
N ILE A 557 12.16 -28.16 5.33
CA ILE A 557 11.67 -28.62 6.64
C ILE A 557 11.41 -27.43 7.57
N GLN A 558 12.28 -26.43 7.58
CA GLN A 558 12.09 -25.23 8.41
C GLN A 558 10.88 -24.41 7.93
N ILE A 559 10.69 -24.27 6.61
CA ILE A 559 9.52 -23.60 6.03
C ILE A 559 8.23 -24.36 6.39
N GLU A 560 8.21 -25.69 6.28
CA GLU A 560 7.07 -26.55 6.62
C GLU A 560 6.68 -26.42 8.09
N ASN A 561 7.68 -26.36 8.98
CA ASN A 561 7.47 -26.17 10.41
C ASN A 561 6.84 -24.80 10.70
N ASN A 562 7.36 -23.75 10.10
CA ASN A 562 6.82 -22.39 10.21
C ASN A 562 5.41 -22.29 9.61
N HIS A 563 5.17 -22.94 8.48
CA HIS A 563 3.85 -22.94 7.85
C HIS A 563 2.80 -23.68 8.70
N THR A 564 3.17 -24.86 9.20
CA THR A 564 2.28 -25.60 10.10
C THR A 564 2.00 -24.82 11.38
N ALA A 565 3.03 -24.18 11.95
CA ALA A 565 2.85 -23.30 13.12
C ALA A 565 1.94 -22.11 12.84
N THR A 566 1.89 -21.61 11.60
CA THR A 566 0.94 -20.54 11.19
C THR A 566 -0.51 -20.98 11.35
N HIS A 567 -0.84 -22.22 10.94
CA HIS A 567 -2.19 -22.80 11.13
C HIS A 567 -2.52 -22.95 12.61
N LEU A 568 -1.58 -23.47 13.41
CA LEU A 568 -1.78 -23.61 14.87
C LEU A 568 -1.92 -22.25 15.56
N LEU A 569 -1.21 -21.23 15.10
CA LEU A 569 -1.34 -19.86 15.58
C LEU A 569 -2.71 -19.28 15.23
N HIS A 570 -3.18 -19.46 14.02
CA HIS A 570 -4.50 -19.01 13.59
C HIS A 570 -5.62 -19.63 14.45
N GLN A 571 -5.58 -20.95 14.64
CA GLN A 571 -6.50 -21.64 15.54
C GLN A 571 -6.44 -21.06 16.96
N SER A 572 -5.23 -20.92 17.54
CA SER A 572 -5.05 -20.43 18.90
C SER A 572 -5.56 -18.99 19.09
N LEU A 573 -5.34 -18.13 18.09
CA LEU A 573 -5.86 -16.77 18.10
C LEU A 573 -7.39 -16.76 18.07
N ARG A 574 -8.01 -17.60 17.26
CA ARG A 574 -9.48 -17.71 17.21
C ARG A 574 -10.07 -18.24 18.52
N GLU A 575 -9.43 -19.21 19.16
CA GLU A 575 -9.85 -19.77 20.45
C GLU A 575 -9.77 -18.72 21.57
N ILE A 576 -8.74 -17.86 21.57
CA ILE A 576 -8.47 -16.92 22.66
C ILE A 576 -9.11 -15.55 22.42
N LEU A 577 -9.09 -15.04 21.20
CA LEU A 577 -9.57 -13.70 20.86
C LEU A 577 -10.99 -13.69 20.27
N GLY A 578 -11.43 -14.82 19.72
CA GLY A 578 -12.76 -14.99 19.14
C GLY A 578 -12.75 -15.28 17.64
N THR A 579 -13.89 -15.71 17.12
CA THR A 579 -14.08 -16.19 15.74
C THR A 579 -13.96 -15.10 14.68
N HIS A 580 -13.92 -13.82 15.06
CA HIS A 580 -13.68 -12.67 14.16
C HIS A 580 -12.22 -12.59 13.65
N VAL A 581 -11.33 -13.37 14.26
CA VAL A 581 -9.94 -13.47 13.79
C VAL A 581 -9.93 -14.25 12.48
N GLU A 582 -9.50 -13.56 11.42
CA GLU A 582 -9.32 -14.11 10.07
C GLU A 582 -7.95 -13.69 9.55
N GLN A 583 -7.30 -14.55 8.78
CA GLN A 583 -6.06 -14.22 8.12
C GLN A 583 -6.28 -13.11 7.08
N LYS A 584 -5.47 -12.05 7.15
CA LYS A 584 -5.43 -10.95 6.19
C LYS A 584 -4.14 -10.92 5.36
N GLY A 585 -3.15 -11.68 5.78
CA GLY A 585 -1.91 -11.89 5.08
C GLY A 585 -1.01 -12.83 5.84
N SER A 586 -0.08 -13.47 5.15
CA SER A 586 0.97 -14.28 5.75
C SER A 586 2.26 -14.16 4.95
N TYR A 587 3.36 -14.45 5.61
CA TYR A 587 4.65 -14.64 4.97
C TYR A 587 5.41 -15.68 5.78
N VAL A 588 5.81 -16.77 5.12
CA VAL A 588 6.45 -17.91 5.75
C VAL A 588 7.76 -18.21 5.06
N CYS A 589 8.86 -18.13 5.79
CA CYS A 589 10.20 -18.50 5.32
C CYS A 589 10.87 -19.49 6.29
N ASP A 590 12.08 -19.86 5.98
CA ASP A 590 12.87 -20.80 6.82
C ASP A 590 13.14 -20.26 8.23
N LYS A 591 13.38 -18.96 8.37
CA LYS A 591 13.79 -18.36 9.66
C LYS A 591 12.64 -17.98 10.57
N SER A 592 11.53 -17.52 9.97
CA SER A 592 10.41 -16.97 10.71
C SER A 592 9.16 -16.95 9.85
N PHE A 593 8.06 -16.61 10.47
CA PHE A 593 6.85 -16.29 9.75
C PHE A 593 6.15 -15.10 10.38
N ARG A 594 5.32 -14.44 9.59
CA ARG A 594 4.42 -13.40 10.04
C ARG A 594 3.00 -13.74 9.66
N PHE A 595 2.09 -13.42 10.56
CA PHE A 595 0.66 -13.65 10.41
C PHE A 595 -0.09 -12.35 10.65
N ASP A 596 -0.77 -11.84 9.64
CA ASP A 596 -1.59 -10.65 9.68
C ASP A 596 -3.04 -11.07 9.84
N PHE A 597 -3.73 -10.56 10.85
CA PHE A 597 -5.07 -10.99 11.18
C PHE A 597 -5.98 -9.84 11.62
N SER A 598 -7.29 -10.03 11.43
CA SER A 598 -8.30 -9.07 11.88
C SER A 598 -8.40 -9.08 13.40
N HIS A 599 -8.01 -7.96 14.03
CA HIS A 599 -8.24 -7.70 15.43
C HIS A 599 -8.10 -6.21 15.72
N PHE A 600 -8.94 -5.67 16.62
CA PHE A 600 -9.15 -4.23 16.76
C PHE A 600 -8.29 -3.57 17.83
N GLU A 601 -7.76 -4.37 18.75
CA GLU A 601 -7.02 -3.90 19.91
C GLU A 601 -5.60 -4.48 19.91
N LYS A 602 -4.70 -3.81 20.62
CA LYS A 602 -3.39 -4.37 20.92
C LYS A 602 -3.58 -5.59 21.84
N LEU A 603 -2.92 -6.70 21.53
CA LEU A 603 -2.94 -7.84 22.42
C LEU A 603 -2.24 -7.49 23.74
N SER A 604 -2.84 -7.89 24.85
CA SER A 604 -2.19 -7.80 26.15
C SER A 604 -1.05 -8.84 26.27
N ASP A 605 -0.10 -8.57 27.15
CA ASP A 605 1.00 -9.51 27.41
C ASP A 605 0.48 -10.88 27.88
N GLU A 606 -0.65 -10.92 28.61
CA GLU A 606 -1.31 -12.13 29.03
C GLU A 606 -1.92 -12.89 27.84
N GLN A 607 -2.57 -12.20 26.91
CA GLN A 607 -3.10 -12.81 25.70
C GLN A 607 -1.99 -13.39 24.82
N ILE A 608 -0.88 -12.67 24.64
CA ILE A 608 0.29 -13.15 23.90
C ILE A 608 0.84 -14.43 24.54
N LYS A 609 0.99 -14.47 25.87
CA LYS A 609 1.44 -15.66 26.61
C LYS A 609 0.49 -16.83 26.47
N LEU A 610 -0.83 -16.59 26.51
CA LEU A 610 -1.83 -17.63 26.34
C LEU A 610 -1.80 -18.21 24.92
N VAL A 611 -1.69 -17.37 23.90
CA VAL A 611 -1.57 -17.79 22.49
C VAL A 611 -0.32 -18.64 22.31
N GLU A 612 0.85 -18.15 22.76
CA GLU A 612 2.11 -18.87 22.68
C GLU A 612 2.06 -20.23 23.39
N LYS A 613 1.49 -20.25 24.59
CA LYS A 613 1.29 -21.48 25.37
C LYS A 613 0.40 -22.45 24.61
N ARG A 614 -0.72 -21.99 24.05
CA ARG A 614 -1.68 -22.83 23.32
C ARG A 614 -1.05 -23.43 22.07
N VAL A 615 -0.33 -22.65 21.27
CA VAL A 615 0.40 -23.17 20.09
C VAL A 615 1.38 -24.27 20.50
N ASN A 616 2.17 -24.04 21.56
CA ASN A 616 3.11 -25.07 22.05
C ASN A 616 2.42 -26.31 22.63
N GLU A 617 1.19 -26.20 23.16
CA GLU A 617 0.37 -27.36 23.55
C GLU A 617 -0.05 -28.18 22.31
N LEU A 618 -0.49 -27.53 21.25
CA LEU A 618 -0.86 -28.19 19.99
C LEU A 618 0.36 -28.87 19.31
N ILE A 619 1.54 -28.24 19.40
CA ILE A 619 2.79 -28.85 18.95
C ILE A 619 3.07 -30.13 19.73
N ARG A 620 3.01 -30.10 21.07
CA ARG A 620 3.27 -31.26 21.92
C ARG A 620 2.21 -32.38 21.78
N ALA A 621 0.99 -32.04 21.33
CA ALA A 621 -0.02 -33.03 21.03
C ALA A 621 0.36 -33.96 19.87
N ASN A 622 1.34 -33.53 19.02
CA ASN A 622 1.89 -34.31 17.93
C ASN A 622 0.85 -34.85 16.95
N TYR A 623 -0.10 -34.01 16.54
CA TYR A 623 -1.09 -34.36 15.55
C TYR A 623 -0.42 -34.66 14.21
N PRO A 624 -0.73 -35.81 13.55
CA PRO A 624 -0.26 -36.10 12.22
C PRO A 624 -0.92 -35.17 11.20
N LEU A 625 -0.26 -34.95 10.06
CA LEU A 625 -0.87 -34.32 8.90
C LEU A 625 -2.01 -35.23 8.39
N ASP A 626 -3.21 -34.69 8.35
CA ASP A 626 -4.39 -35.27 7.71
C ASP A 626 -4.76 -34.34 6.54
N GLU A 627 -4.64 -34.85 5.30
CA GLU A 627 -4.88 -34.02 4.12
C GLU A 627 -5.80 -34.73 3.10
N ASN A 628 -6.67 -33.93 2.48
CA ASN A 628 -7.41 -34.32 1.30
C ASN A 628 -7.06 -33.38 0.14
N ARG A 629 -6.33 -33.92 -0.85
CA ARG A 629 -5.81 -33.11 -1.98
C ARG A 629 -6.85 -32.82 -3.07
N ASN A 630 -7.99 -33.50 -3.06
CA ASN A 630 -9.01 -33.46 -4.10
C ASN A 630 -10.42 -33.35 -3.54
N ALA A 631 -10.60 -32.59 -2.43
CA ALA A 631 -11.91 -32.32 -1.88
C ALA A 631 -12.70 -31.38 -2.78
N THR A 632 -14.03 -31.57 -2.91
CA THR A 632 -14.89 -30.51 -3.46
C THR A 632 -15.08 -29.40 -2.42
N MET A 633 -15.54 -28.22 -2.86
CA MET A 633 -15.82 -27.12 -1.90
C MET A 633 -16.88 -27.52 -0.88
N GLU A 634 -17.90 -28.31 -1.26
CA GLU A 634 -18.92 -28.83 -0.36
C GLU A 634 -18.31 -29.74 0.70
N GLN A 635 -17.47 -30.70 0.28
CA GLN A 635 -16.77 -31.58 1.21
C GLN A 635 -15.86 -30.82 2.18
N ALA A 636 -15.14 -29.81 1.65
CA ALA A 636 -14.29 -28.97 2.50
C ALA A 636 -15.10 -28.18 3.54
N GLN A 637 -16.27 -27.67 3.18
CA GLN A 637 -17.19 -27.00 4.11
C GLN A 637 -17.76 -27.95 5.16
N GLU A 638 -18.14 -29.19 4.77
CA GLU A 638 -18.59 -30.23 5.69
C GLU A 638 -17.50 -30.62 6.70
N MET A 639 -16.23 -30.62 6.27
CA MET A 639 -15.08 -30.85 7.14
C MET A 639 -14.78 -29.67 8.08
N GLY A 640 -15.48 -28.54 7.90
CA GLY A 640 -15.24 -27.31 8.67
C GLY A 640 -13.99 -26.56 8.25
N ALA A 641 -13.48 -26.77 7.02
CA ALA A 641 -12.27 -26.13 6.54
C ALA A 641 -12.47 -24.63 6.36
N MET A 642 -11.55 -23.87 6.93
CA MET A 642 -11.51 -22.42 6.72
C MET A 642 -10.91 -22.11 5.35
N ALA A 643 -11.65 -21.35 4.54
CA ALA A 643 -11.19 -20.81 3.28
C ALA A 643 -10.56 -19.43 3.48
N LEU A 644 -9.42 -19.17 2.84
CA LEU A 644 -8.86 -17.82 2.80
C LEU A 644 -9.78 -16.93 1.95
N PHE A 645 -10.07 -15.76 2.49
CA PHE A 645 -10.98 -14.83 1.84
C PHE A 645 -10.32 -14.21 0.60
N GLY A 646 -11.05 -14.17 -0.53
CA GLY A 646 -10.60 -13.55 -1.77
C GLY A 646 -9.70 -14.43 -2.65
N GLU A 647 -9.54 -15.72 -2.37
CA GLU A 647 -8.90 -16.66 -3.28
C GLU A 647 -9.93 -17.38 -4.14
N LYS A 648 -9.63 -17.50 -5.45
CA LYS A 648 -10.39 -18.39 -6.35
C LYS A 648 -9.86 -19.80 -6.17
N TYR A 649 -10.72 -20.64 -5.66
CA TYR A 649 -10.46 -22.08 -5.59
C TYR A 649 -10.95 -22.74 -6.88
N GLY A 650 -10.22 -23.74 -7.37
CA GLY A 650 -10.66 -24.59 -8.48
C GLY A 650 -11.85 -25.49 -8.08
N ASP A 651 -12.22 -26.40 -8.96
CA ASP A 651 -13.29 -27.37 -8.67
C ASP A 651 -12.91 -28.32 -7.54
N THR A 652 -11.62 -28.53 -7.34
CA THR A 652 -11.06 -29.30 -6.23
C THR A 652 -10.10 -28.44 -5.43
N VAL A 653 -10.09 -28.65 -4.12
CA VAL A 653 -9.28 -27.93 -3.15
C VAL A 653 -8.51 -28.90 -2.28
N ARG A 654 -7.34 -28.46 -1.79
CA ARG A 654 -6.61 -29.24 -0.78
C ARG A 654 -7.01 -28.76 0.61
N VAL A 655 -7.51 -29.70 1.42
CA VAL A 655 -7.79 -29.50 2.84
C VAL A 655 -6.61 -30.03 3.63
N VAL A 656 -6.10 -29.21 4.57
CA VAL A 656 -5.02 -29.58 5.49
C VAL A 656 -5.56 -29.50 6.91
N LYS A 657 -5.35 -30.58 7.67
CA LYS A 657 -5.87 -30.69 9.02
C LYS A 657 -4.81 -31.18 10.01
N PHE A 658 -4.76 -30.54 11.20
CA PHE A 658 -3.96 -30.92 12.36
C PHE A 658 -4.83 -30.83 13.61
N GLY A 659 -5.38 -31.96 14.08
CA GLY A 659 -6.34 -31.95 15.19
C GLY A 659 -7.61 -31.19 14.81
N ASP A 660 -7.88 -30.07 15.49
CA ASP A 660 -9.04 -29.20 15.23
C ASP A 660 -8.72 -28.05 14.22
N SER A 661 -7.46 -27.82 13.89
CA SER A 661 -7.08 -26.89 12.82
C SER A 661 -7.38 -27.51 11.47
N CYS A 662 -8.26 -26.89 10.68
CA CYS A 662 -8.69 -27.37 9.38
C CYS A 662 -8.80 -26.19 8.41
N GLU A 663 -7.94 -26.15 7.37
CA GLU A 663 -7.85 -25.00 6.47
C GLU A 663 -7.66 -25.44 5.01
N LEU A 664 -8.12 -24.63 4.06
CA LEU A 664 -7.75 -24.77 2.66
C LEU A 664 -6.33 -24.23 2.47
N CYS A 665 -5.40 -25.11 2.12
CA CYS A 665 -4.01 -24.71 1.99
C CYS A 665 -3.26 -25.48 0.90
N GLY A 666 -2.62 -24.74 -0.01
CA GLY A 666 -1.74 -25.28 -1.05
C GLY A 666 -0.27 -25.38 -0.67
N GLY A 667 0.11 -24.97 0.54
CA GLY A 667 1.50 -24.96 1.00
C GLY A 667 2.03 -26.33 1.43
N THR A 668 3.34 -26.42 1.67
CA THR A 668 3.95 -27.63 2.23
C THR A 668 3.92 -27.58 3.77
N HIS A 669 3.75 -28.75 4.39
CA HIS A 669 3.55 -28.86 5.84
C HIS A 669 4.40 -29.96 6.47
N ALA A 670 4.69 -29.78 7.77
CA ALA A 670 5.31 -30.82 8.57
C ALA A 670 4.44 -32.09 8.64
N ALA A 671 5.05 -33.26 8.63
CA ALA A 671 4.31 -34.53 8.69
C ALA A 671 3.53 -34.71 10.00
N ALA A 672 3.93 -34.02 11.07
CA ALA A 672 3.19 -33.95 12.34
C ALA A 672 3.59 -32.71 13.12
N THR A 673 2.68 -32.18 13.95
CA THR A 673 2.93 -30.93 14.70
C THR A 673 4.12 -31.02 15.66
N GLY A 674 4.45 -32.19 16.17
CA GLY A 674 5.61 -32.38 17.05
C GLY A 674 6.96 -32.14 16.39
N ARG A 675 7.04 -32.21 15.05
CA ARG A 675 8.27 -31.90 14.30
C ARG A 675 8.60 -30.39 14.30
N ILE A 676 7.67 -29.54 14.61
CA ILE A 676 7.87 -28.08 14.70
C ILE A 676 8.88 -27.74 15.79
N GLY A 677 8.94 -28.53 16.86
CA GLY A 677 9.78 -28.26 18.02
C GLY A 677 9.22 -27.18 18.93
N PHE A 678 9.96 -26.11 19.16
CA PHE A 678 9.55 -25.00 20.01
C PHE A 678 9.06 -23.83 19.17
N PHE A 679 7.96 -23.19 19.58
CA PHE A 679 7.39 -22.00 18.98
C PHE A 679 7.54 -20.79 19.90
N LYS A 680 7.97 -19.66 19.35
CA LYS A 680 8.12 -18.40 20.07
C LYS A 680 7.57 -17.21 19.26
N ILE A 681 6.75 -16.38 19.91
CA ILE A 681 6.33 -15.08 19.38
C ILE A 681 7.47 -14.07 19.56
N VAL A 682 7.86 -13.41 18.48
CA VAL A 682 8.94 -12.40 18.47
C VAL A 682 8.37 -11.01 18.70
N SER A 683 7.30 -10.67 17.99
CA SER A 683 6.66 -9.35 18.05
C SER A 683 5.17 -9.39 17.78
N GLU A 684 4.45 -8.38 18.29
CA GLU A 684 3.06 -8.09 17.99
C GLU A 684 2.92 -6.59 17.70
N SER A 685 2.32 -6.23 16.56
CA SER A 685 2.21 -4.84 16.12
C SER A 685 0.95 -4.58 15.30
N ALA A 686 0.55 -3.31 15.19
CA ALA A 686 -0.46 -2.88 14.23
C ALA A 686 0.17 -2.62 12.87
N ILE A 687 -0.46 -3.06 11.78
CA ILE A 687 -0.02 -2.75 10.41
C ILE A 687 -1.04 -1.91 9.64
N ALA A 688 -2.30 -2.03 9.97
CA ALA A 688 -3.39 -1.24 9.43
C ALA A 688 -4.51 -1.14 10.46
N ALA A 689 -5.49 -0.30 10.19
CA ALA A 689 -6.69 -0.22 11.03
C ALA A 689 -7.39 -1.57 11.09
N GLY A 690 -7.65 -2.07 12.30
CA GLY A 690 -8.29 -3.36 12.53
C GLY A 690 -7.47 -4.58 12.11
N VAL A 691 -6.18 -4.43 11.81
CA VAL A 691 -5.28 -5.53 11.45
C VAL A 691 -4.02 -5.53 12.30
N ARG A 692 -3.80 -6.64 12.95
CA ARG A 692 -2.63 -6.89 13.79
C ARG A 692 -1.69 -7.87 13.09
N ARG A 693 -0.42 -7.79 13.41
CA ARG A 693 0.64 -8.68 12.94
C ARG A 693 1.30 -9.37 14.11
N ILE A 694 1.44 -10.68 14.03
CA ILE A 694 2.36 -11.45 14.87
C ILE A 694 3.51 -11.92 13.98
N GLU A 695 4.72 -11.72 14.48
CA GLU A 695 5.92 -12.34 13.95
C GLU A 695 6.37 -13.42 14.93
N ALA A 696 6.67 -14.60 14.42
CA ALA A 696 7.02 -15.75 15.22
C ALA A 696 8.06 -16.65 14.51
N THR A 697 8.65 -17.53 15.26
CA THR A 697 9.69 -18.46 14.79
C THR A 697 9.55 -19.82 15.47
N THR A 698 10.09 -20.86 14.83
CA THR A 698 10.00 -22.24 15.32
C THR A 698 11.37 -22.94 15.32
N GLY A 699 11.42 -24.08 15.97
CA GLY A 699 12.56 -25.01 15.95
C GLY A 699 13.87 -24.35 16.32
N ILE A 700 14.89 -24.58 15.53
CA ILE A 700 16.27 -24.10 15.80
C ILE A 700 16.38 -22.58 15.92
N HIS A 701 15.56 -21.83 15.17
CA HIS A 701 15.58 -20.38 15.27
C HIS A 701 14.91 -19.86 16.55
N ALA A 702 13.90 -20.57 17.04
CA ALA A 702 13.29 -20.26 18.34
C ALA A 702 14.24 -20.63 19.51
N GLU A 703 14.98 -21.72 19.39
CA GLU A 703 16.02 -22.12 20.35
C GLU A 703 17.14 -21.09 20.39
N THR A 704 17.66 -20.66 19.23
CA THR A 704 18.69 -19.61 19.14
C THR A 704 18.21 -18.31 19.78
N LEU A 705 16.97 -17.88 19.55
CA LEU A 705 16.40 -16.68 20.17
C LEU A 705 16.37 -16.80 21.71
N VAL A 706 15.97 -17.96 22.23
CA VAL A 706 15.95 -18.20 23.69
C VAL A 706 17.37 -18.20 24.27
N ASP A 707 18.32 -18.78 23.55
CA ASP A 707 19.74 -18.78 23.97
C ASP A 707 20.34 -17.37 24.02
N GLU A 708 20.04 -16.54 23.02
CA GLU A 708 20.44 -15.13 23.01
C GLU A 708 19.81 -14.33 24.17
N MET A 709 18.54 -14.58 24.48
CA MET A 709 17.88 -13.99 25.66
C MET A 709 18.55 -14.45 26.95
N ALA A 710 18.85 -15.74 27.07
CA ALA A 710 19.53 -16.31 28.26
C ALA A 710 20.93 -15.73 28.42
N GLU A 711 21.71 -15.57 27.35
CA GLU A 711 23.03 -14.95 27.38
C GLU A 711 22.97 -13.47 27.78
N THR A 712 21.99 -12.73 27.24
CA THR A 712 21.74 -11.33 27.64
C THR A 712 21.47 -11.22 29.14
N ILE A 713 20.62 -12.10 29.68
CA ILE A 713 20.33 -12.15 31.13
C ILE A 713 21.58 -12.52 31.92
N ARG A 714 22.39 -13.49 31.45
CA ARG A 714 23.64 -13.90 32.08
C ARG A 714 24.64 -12.74 32.14
N THR A 715 24.79 -12.05 31.02
CA THR A 715 25.67 -10.87 30.91
C THR A 715 25.22 -9.77 31.87
N ALA A 716 23.91 -9.48 31.88
CA ALA A 716 23.34 -8.48 32.80
C ALA A 716 23.52 -8.87 34.25
N LYS A 717 23.34 -10.14 34.63
CA LYS A 717 23.61 -10.65 36.00
C LYS A 717 25.06 -10.47 36.42
N ALA A 718 26.03 -10.60 35.51
CA ALA A 718 27.43 -10.42 35.78
C ALA A 718 27.76 -9.00 36.32
N PHE A 719 27.07 -7.96 35.84
CA PHE A 719 27.23 -6.59 36.35
C PHE A 719 26.74 -6.44 37.80
N PHE A 720 25.90 -7.36 38.28
CA PHE A 720 25.36 -7.39 39.63
C PHE A 720 25.89 -8.57 40.47
N ASN A 721 27.12 -9.03 40.22
CA ASN A 721 27.73 -10.14 40.92
C ASN A 721 26.91 -11.44 40.91
N ASN A 722 26.24 -11.71 39.80
CA ASN A 722 25.40 -12.91 39.57
C ASN A 722 24.26 -13.10 40.60
N VAL A 723 23.63 -11.99 41.04
CA VAL A 723 22.51 -12.07 41.98
C VAL A 723 21.37 -12.93 41.47
N PRO A 724 20.65 -13.66 42.33
CA PRO A 724 19.49 -14.46 41.90
C PRO A 724 18.37 -13.60 41.38
N ASP A 725 18.06 -12.48 42.04
CA ASP A 725 17.03 -11.52 41.65
C ASP A 725 17.63 -10.32 40.94
N LEU A 726 17.82 -10.44 39.61
CA LEU A 726 18.31 -9.38 38.77
C LEU A 726 17.37 -8.16 38.72
N ALA A 727 16.06 -8.41 38.65
CA ALA A 727 15.07 -7.34 38.55
C ALA A 727 15.04 -6.47 39.82
N GLY A 728 15.13 -7.10 40.99
CA GLY A 728 15.28 -6.42 42.28
C GLY A 728 16.57 -5.61 42.37
N ALA A 729 17.69 -6.16 41.88
CA ALA A 729 18.99 -5.46 41.87
C ALA A 729 18.96 -4.21 40.95
N ILE A 730 18.37 -4.31 39.76
CA ILE A 730 18.20 -3.16 38.85
C ILE A 730 17.32 -2.10 39.50
N ARG A 731 16.18 -2.48 40.10
CA ARG A 731 15.27 -1.55 40.77
C ARG A 731 16.00 -0.79 41.88
N LYS A 732 16.71 -1.51 42.72
CA LYS A 732 17.51 -0.91 43.79
C LYS A 732 18.56 0.07 43.27
N MET A 733 19.25 -0.25 42.17
CA MET A 733 20.23 0.63 41.54
C MET A 733 19.56 1.91 40.99
N VAL A 734 18.37 1.80 40.40
CA VAL A 734 17.60 2.97 39.91
C VAL A 734 17.20 3.87 41.08
N GLU A 735 16.66 3.28 42.18
CA GLU A 735 16.28 4.02 43.39
C GLU A 735 17.48 4.70 44.03
N GLU A 736 18.62 4.02 44.17
CA GLU A 736 19.85 4.60 44.66
C GLU A 736 20.35 5.76 43.79
N ASN A 737 20.31 5.60 42.48
CA ASN A 737 20.71 6.66 41.53
C ASN A 737 19.83 7.91 41.68
N GLU A 738 18.53 7.73 41.82
CA GLU A 738 17.58 8.84 42.06
C GLU A 738 17.86 9.53 43.41
N ALA A 739 18.15 8.74 44.44
CA ALA A 739 18.53 9.28 45.75
C ALA A 739 19.83 10.08 45.69
N PHE A 740 20.86 9.55 45.00
CA PHE A 740 22.10 10.27 44.77
C PHE A 740 21.92 11.57 43.99
N LYS A 741 21.09 11.58 42.98
CA LYS A 741 20.76 12.80 42.22
C LYS A 741 20.14 13.87 43.12
N LYS A 742 19.16 13.50 43.97
CA LYS A 742 18.57 14.41 44.96
C LYS A 742 19.59 14.94 45.96
N GLN A 743 20.44 14.08 46.49
CA GLN A 743 21.52 14.50 47.41
C GLN A 743 22.49 15.48 46.74
N MET A 744 22.87 15.23 45.49
CA MET A 744 23.74 16.14 44.72
C MET A 744 23.07 17.48 44.48
N GLU A 745 21.76 17.51 44.20
CA GLU A 745 20.98 18.74 44.04
C GLU A 745 20.91 19.54 45.37
N GLU A 746 20.71 18.86 46.52
CA GLU A 746 20.70 19.50 47.85
C GLU A 746 22.07 20.07 48.18
N ILE A 747 23.14 19.29 47.99
CA ILE A 747 24.52 19.78 48.19
C ILE A 747 24.82 21.00 47.28
N ALA A 748 24.38 20.94 46.03
CA ALA A 748 24.57 22.07 45.11
C ALA A 748 23.81 23.33 45.57
N LYS A 749 22.59 23.17 46.11
CA LYS A 749 21.81 24.25 46.70
C LYS A 749 22.49 24.82 47.94
N GLU A 750 22.94 24.01 48.88
CA GLU A 750 23.65 24.44 50.07
C GLU A 750 24.94 25.22 49.73
N LYS A 751 25.75 24.68 48.80
CA LYS A 751 26.96 25.36 48.31
C LYS A 751 26.63 26.68 47.63
N THR A 752 25.54 26.75 46.88
CA THR A 752 25.08 28.01 46.24
C THR A 752 24.66 29.04 47.28
N LEU A 753 23.94 28.63 48.32
CA LEU A 753 23.56 29.50 49.44
C LEU A 753 24.76 30.00 50.23
N ALA A 754 25.74 29.13 50.53
CA ALA A 754 26.98 29.51 51.17
C ALA A 754 27.77 30.51 50.29
N LEU A 755 27.90 30.25 48.99
CA LEU A 755 28.53 31.16 48.05
C LEU A 755 27.82 32.52 48.01
N LYS A 756 26.48 32.53 47.99
CA LYS A 756 25.70 33.78 48.08
C LYS A 756 26.09 34.62 49.31
N GLY A 757 26.21 34.00 50.51
CA GLY A 757 26.64 34.68 51.73
C GLY A 757 28.06 35.26 51.62
N THR A 758 28.98 34.43 51.04
CA THR A 758 30.36 34.84 50.81
C THR A 758 30.47 36.02 49.86
N LEU A 759 29.76 35.94 48.71
CA LEU A 759 29.73 37.02 47.72
C LEU A 759 29.24 38.36 48.35
N LYS A 760 28.20 38.32 49.17
CA LYS A 760 27.68 39.49 49.85
C LYS A 760 28.70 40.11 50.80
N SER A 761 29.51 39.30 51.54
CA SER A 761 30.52 39.78 52.42
C SER A 761 31.80 40.28 51.72
N MET A 762 32.02 39.91 50.45
CA MET A 762 33.14 40.37 49.62
C MET A 762 32.90 41.78 48.99
N ALA A 763 31.75 42.34 49.14
CA ALA A 763 31.41 43.57 48.51
C ALA A 763 32.27 44.74 49.08
N VAL A 764 32.87 45.51 48.18
CA VAL A 764 33.65 46.70 48.49
C VAL A 764 33.00 47.91 47.80
N GLU A 765 32.84 48.99 48.54
CA GLU A 765 32.25 50.23 47.98
C GLU A 765 33.25 50.87 47.02
N MET A 766 32.85 51.11 45.77
CA MET A 766 33.60 51.84 44.74
C MET A 766 32.66 52.81 44.06
N ASN A 767 33.03 54.13 44.17
CA ASN A 767 32.25 55.24 43.62
C ASN A 767 30.75 55.22 44.00
N GLY A 768 30.42 54.76 45.23
CA GLY A 768 29.04 54.69 45.73
C GLY A 768 28.30 53.41 45.38
N ILE A 769 28.90 52.47 44.70
CA ILE A 769 28.34 51.16 44.32
C ILE A 769 29.13 50.05 45.05
N ASN A 770 28.42 49.06 45.58
CA ASN A 770 29.05 47.88 46.18
C ASN A 770 29.44 46.89 45.03
N VAL A 771 30.75 46.63 44.90
CA VAL A 771 31.31 45.75 43.86
C VAL A 771 31.90 44.51 44.46
N VAL A 772 31.48 43.35 43.99
CA VAL A 772 32.10 42.04 44.24
C VAL A 772 32.97 41.70 43.06
N LYS A 773 34.29 41.65 43.28
CA LYS A 773 35.29 41.25 42.31
C LYS A 773 35.61 39.77 42.48
N ILE A 774 35.56 38.99 41.39
CA ILE A 774 35.90 37.56 41.35
C ILE A 774 36.92 37.30 40.23
N ASP A 775 38.13 36.91 40.63
CA ASP A 775 39.24 36.56 39.74
C ASP A 775 39.80 35.13 40.02
N THR A 776 39.11 34.37 40.84
CA THR A 776 39.49 32.99 41.21
C THR A 776 38.59 31.97 40.51
N PRO A 777 39.12 30.76 40.13
CA PRO A 777 38.34 29.74 39.53
C PRO A 777 37.11 29.35 40.36
N MET A 778 35.94 29.30 39.69
CA MET A 778 34.67 28.96 40.32
C MET A 778 33.83 28.09 39.37
N ASP A 779 32.85 27.40 39.94
CA ASP A 779 31.82 26.73 39.15
C ASP A 779 30.88 27.78 38.51
N PRO A 780 30.85 27.90 37.20
CA PRO A 780 30.06 28.95 36.53
C PRO A 780 28.55 28.85 36.79
N VAL A 781 28.01 27.63 36.96
CA VAL A 781 26.60 27.41 37.25
C VAL A 781 26.24 27.86 38.65
N MET A 782 27.07 27.49 39.60
CA MET A 782 26.90 27.85 41.01
C MET A 782 27.01 29.37 41.19
N LEU A 783 28.02 30.01 40.56
CA LEU A 783 28.19 31.47 40.61
C LEU A 783 26.99 32.18 39.97
N LYS A 784 26.54 31.75 38.83
CA LYS A 784 25.35 32.31 38.15
C LYS A 784 24.09 32.20 39.00
N ASN A 785 23.87 31.03 39.65
CA ASN A 785 22.70 30.86 40.52
C ASN A 785 22.79 31.74 41.77
N ALA A 786 23.97 31.86 42.41
CA ALA A 786 24.18 32.74 43.56
C ALA A 786 24.01 34.24 43.18
N ALA A 787 24.53 34.64 42.02
CA ALA A 787 24.36 36.00 41.49
C ALA A 787 22.88 36.31 41.20
N PHE A 788 22.14 35.34 40.60
CA PHE A 788 20.71 35.50 40.35
C PHE A 788 19.87 35.66 41.63
N MET A 789 20.24 34.94 42.68
CA MET A 789 19.63 35.15 44.02
C MET A 789 19.91 36.52 44.60
N LEU A 790 21.18 36.98 44.52
CA LEU A 790 21.55 38.28 45.00
C LEU A 790 20.96 39.45 44.21
N GLN A 791 20.76 39.29 42.93
CA GLN A 791 20.09 40.27 42.05
C GLN A 791 18.73 40.69 42.58
N LYS A 792 17.96 39.75 43.15
CA LYS A 792 16.60 39.98 43.64
C LYS A 792 16.54 40.45 45.09
N GLU A 793 17.56 40.10 45.90
CA GLU A 793 17.55 40.32 47.36
C GLU A 793 18.44 41.45 47.83
N ALA A 794 19.47 41.83 47.06
CA ALA A 794 20.37 42.92 47.37
C ALA A 794 19.97 44.22 46.67
N GLN A 795 20.51 45.30 47.17
CA GLN A 795 20.44 46.64 46.57
C GLN A 795 21.82 47.20 46.36
N ASN A 796 22.00 48.00 45.35
CA ASN A 796 23.26 48.71 45.05
C ASN A 796 24.47 47.77 45.01
N LEU A 797 24.30 46.58 44.34
CA LEU A 797 25.35 45.52 44.29
C LEU A 797 25.63 45.13 42.87
N VAL A 798 26.93 45.02 42.55
CA VAL A 798 27.47 44.48 41.30
C VAL A 798 28.31 43.24 41.62
N ILE A 799 28.19 42.20 40.83
CA ILE A 799 29.13 41.07 40.82
C ILE A 799 29.81 41.07 39.44
N ALA A 800 31.12 41.36 39.44
CA ALA A 800 31.96 41.31 38.26
C ALA A 800 32.94 40.12 38.42
N ALA A 801 32.84 39.13 37.57
CA ALA A 801 33.63 37.90 37.58
C ALA A 801 34.31 37.65 36.24
N ALA A 802 35.62 37.32 36.32
CA ALA A 802 36.39 36.86 35.18
C ALA A 802 37.36 35.79 35.68
N PHE A 803 37.14 34.55 35.30
CA PHE A 803 37.85 33.37 35.84
C PHE A 803 37.96 32.27 34.81
N GLU A 804 38.87 31.33 35.12
CA GLU A 804 39.01 30.09 34.33
C GLU A 804 38.06 29.03 34.86
N ALA A 805 37.33 28.35 33.92
CA ALA A 805 36.59 27.14 34.21
C ALA A 805 36.78 26.12 33.09
N ALA A 806 37.18 24.91 33.44
CA ALA A 806 37.47 23.82 32.51
C ALA A 806 38.37 24.23 31.31
N GLY A 807 39.44 25.00 31.63
CA GLY A 807 40.44 25.43 30.63
C GLY A 807 39.99 26.57 29.73
N LYS A 808 38.86 27.22 30.04
CA LYS A 808 38.31 28.33 29.24
C LYS A 808 38.01 29.55 30.09
N PRO A 809 38.22 30.77 29.56
CA PRO A 809 37.83 32.00 30.23
C PRO A 809 36.32 32.13 30.29
N GLN A 810 35.82 32.53 31.44
CA GLN A 810 34.39 32.81 31.72
C GLN A 810 34.26 34.20 32.32
N LEU A 811 33.23 34.90 31.86
CA LEU A 811 32.82 36.19 32.43
C LEU A 811 31.40 36.08 32.98
N LEU A 812 31.14 36.75 34.08
CA LEU A 812 29.81 36.97 34.60
C LEU A 812 29.72 38.41 35.14
N LEU A 813 28.65 39.09 34.76
CA LEU A 813 28.32 40.40 35.34
C LEU A 813 26.85 40.36 35.78
N MET A 814 26.63 40.82 37.02
CA MET A 814 25.30 40.95 37.58
C MET A 814 25.13 42.35 38.16
N TYR A 815 24.01 42.98 37.84
CA TYR A 815 23.49 44.21 38.44
C TYR A 815 22.21 43.91 39.20
N THR A 816 22.07 44.50 40.40
CA THR A 816 20.79 44.48 41.12
C THR A 816 19.73 45.31 40.39
N GLU A 817 18.44 45.05 40.67
CA GLU A 817 17.33 45.68 39.96
C GLU A 817 17.32 47.22 40.02
N ASP A 818 17.79 47.83 41.11
CA ASP A 818 17.93 49.25 41.26
C ASP A 818 18.97 49.85 40.30
N LEU A 819 20.11 49.16 40.11
CA LEU A 819 21.15 49.60 39.18
C LEU A 819 20.70 49.44 37.73
N VAL A 820 19.93 48.35 37.43
CA VAL A 820 19.31 48.19 36.09
C VAL A 820 18.34 49.35 35.82
N LYS A 821 17.55 49.76 36.81
CA LYS A 821 16.66 50.93 36.69
C LYS A 821 17.42 52.26 36.55
N ALA A 822 18.62 52.32 37.07
CA ALA A 822 19.53 53.46 36.90
C ALA A 822 20.19 53.50 35.50
N GLY A 823 20.04 52.48 34.66
CA GLY A 823 20.51 52.45 33.28
C GLY A 823 21.64 51.44 32.99
N HIS A 824 22.14 50.72 33.99
CA HIS A 824 23.16 49.69 33.78
C HIS A 824 22.64 48.47 33.01
N ASN A 825 23.45 47.89 32.12
CA ASN A 825 23.06 46.76 31.26
C ASN A 825 24.18 45.71 31.16
N ALA A 826 24.09 44.67 31.98
CA ALA A 826 25.07 43.59 32.02
C ALA A 826 25.27 42.92 30.65
N GLY A 827 24.20 42.82 29.82
CA GLY A 827 24.29 42.19 28.47
C GLY A 827 25.14 43.02 27.52
N ALA A 828 25.11 44.34 27.61
CA ALA A 828 25.94 45.25 26.83
C ALA A 828 27.40 45.21 27.31
N ASP A 829 27.61 45.37 28.62
CA ASP A 829 28.93 45.46 29.23
C ASP A 829 29.73 44.15 29.08
N VAL A 830 29.09 43.00 29.28
CA VAL A 830 29.70 41.67 29.07
C VAL A 830 30.12 41.48 27.63
N ARG A 831 29.35 41.97 26.63
CA ARG A 831 29.73 41.84 25.22
C ARG A 831 31.00 42.62 24.89
N GLU A 832 31.18 43.79 25.49
CA GLU A 832 32.39 44.56 25.29
C GLU A 832 33.59 43.90 25.99
N ALA A 833 33.44 43.45 27.23
CA ALA A 833 34.50 42.74 27.97
C ALA A 833 34.88 41.39 27.31
N ALA A 834 33.93 40.68 26.69
CA ALA A 834 34.14 39.40 26.02
C ALA A 834 35.09 39.51 24.82
N LYS A 835 35.23 40.68 24.20
CA LYS A 835 36.19 40.92 23.12
C LYS A 835 37.66 40.70 23.60
N LEU A 836 37.95 41.04 24.87
CA LEU A 836 39.26 40.93 25.46
C LEU A 836 39.71 39.51 25.74
N ILE A 837 38.75 38.56 25.82
CA ILE A 837 39.01 37.12 25.98
C ILE A 837 38.82 36.36 24.67
N LEU A 838 38.77 37.03 23.51
CA LEU A 838 38.47 36.48 22.20
C LEU A 838 37.22 35.61 22.24
N GLY A 839 36.17 36.14 22.84
CA GLY A 839 34.94 35.46 23.16
C GLY A 839 33.67 36.20 22.74
N GLY A 840 32.54 35.62 23.12
CA GLY A 840 31.22 36.18 22.93
C GLY A 840 30.31 35.82 24.09
N GLY A 841 29.29 36.65 24.29
CA GLY A 841 28.33 36.43 25.35
C GLY A 841 27.18 37.40 25.29
N GLY A 842 26.34 37.31 26.29
CA GLY A 842 25.18 38.19 26.44
C GLY A 842 24.29 37.73 27.58
N GLY A 843 23.19 38.38 27.73
CA GLY A 843 22.22 38.07 28.76
C GLY A 843 21.17 39.17 28.88
N GLN A 844 20.51 39.16 30.00
CA GLN A 844 19.53 40.21 30.38
C GLN A 844 20.26 41.43 30.98
N PRO A 845 19.62 42.58 31.04
CA PRO A 845 20.22 43.79 31.64
C PRO A 845 20.75 43.55 33.08
N GLY A 846 20.12 42.68 33.85
CA GLY A 846 20.52 42.40 35.23
C GLY A 846 21.52 41.29 35.43
N LEU A 847 21.70 40.35 34.45
CA LEU A 847 22.64 39.25 34.54
C LEU A 847 23.06 38.75 33.15
N ALA A 848 24.35 38.74 32.89
CA ALA A 848 24.92 38.30 31.65
C ALA A 848 26.20 37.46 31.87
N THR A 849 26.49 36.57 30.94
CA THR A 849 27.68 35.74 30.96
C THR A 849 28.34 35.70 29.57
N ALA A 850 29.64 35.49 29.53
CA ALA A 850 30.40 35.21 28.31
C ALA A 850 31.44 34.15 28.49
N GLY A 851 31.82 33.50 27.41
CA GLY A 851 32.94 32.58 27.34
C GLY A 851 33.89 32.96 26.21
N GLY A 852 35.15 32.62 26.34
CA GLY A 852 36.16 32.99 25.35
C GLY A 852 37.22 31.86 25.10
N LYS A 853 38.30 32.27 24.43
CA LYS A 853 39.39 31.37 24.05
C LYS A 853 40.76 31.82 24.64
N ASP A 854 40.88 33.09 25.05
CA ASP A 854 42.12 33.66 25.53
C ASP A 854 42.06 33.90 27.05
N LEU A 855 42.80 33.10 27.78
CA LEU A 855 42.92 33.25 29.26
C LEU A 855 43.70 34.46 29.69
N ASN A 856 44.63 34.97 28.85
CA ASN A 856 45.47 36.15 29.21
C ASN A 856 44.64 37.43 29.31
N GLY A 857 43.52 37.50 28.59
CA GLY A 857 42.61 38.65 28.62
C GLY A 857 41.69 38.74 29.83
N LEU A 858 41.69 37.76 30.74
CA LEU A 858 40.79 37.72 31.91
C LEU A 858 40.96 38.91 32.85
N GLY A 859 42.21 39.36 33.12
CA GLY A 859 42.50 40.52 33.99
C GLY A 859 41.91 41.80 33.39
N ASP A 860 42.16 42.05 32.11
CA ASP A 860 41.69 43.26 31.42
C ASP A 860 40.14 43.23 31.26
N ALA A 861 39.59 42.03 31.02
CA ALA A 861 38.13 41.90 30.96
C ALA A 861 37.46 42.19 32.30
N LEU A 862 38.04 41.76 33.41
CA LEU A 862 37.53 42.03 34.75
C LEU A 862 37.59 43.53 35.09
N ILE A 863 38.71 44.21 34.79
CA ILE A 863 38.83 45.65 34.93
C ILE A 863 37.74 46.38 34.12
N LYS A 864 37.58 45.96 32.87
CA LYS A 864 36.55 46.51 31.96
C LYS A 864 35.14 46.36 32.53
N LEU A 865 34.78 45.17 33.08
CA LEU A 865 33.50 44.94 33.75
C LEU A 865 33.28 45.86 34.96
N ILE A 866 34.31 46.07 35.76
CA ILE A 866 34.26 46.95 36.96
C ILE A 866 34.12 48.43 36.55
N ASP A 867 34.92 48.87 35.57
CA ASP A 867 34.84 50.25 35.05
C ASP A 867 33.48 50.58 34.50
N SER A 868 32.89 49.64 33.68
CA SER A 868 31.54 49.83 33.16
C SER A 868 30.47 49.86 34.26
N ALA A 869 30.73 49.28 35.41
CA ALA A 869 29.80 49.27 36.52
C ALA A 869 29.91 50.51 37.42
N THR A 870 31.09 51.19 37.48
CA THR A 870 31.39 52.26 38.43
C THR A 870 31.55 53.63 37.78
N LEU A 871 31.55 53.75 36.47
CA LEU A 871 31.48 54.93 35.67
C LEU A 871 30.04 55.44 35.50
#